data_70b3335ecc5ceefbc60063c2e0dae889
#
_entry.id   70b3335ecc5ceefbc60063c2e0dae889
#
_cell.length_a   1.000
_cell.length_b   1.000
_cell.length_c   1.000
_cell.angle_alpha   90.00
_cell.angle_beta   90.00
_cell.angle_gamma   90.00
#
_symmetry.space_group_name_H-M   'P 1'
#
loop_
_entity.id
_entity.type
_entity.pdbx_description
1 polymer ?
#
loop_
_entity_poly.entity_id
_entity_poly.type
_entity_poly.pdbx_seq_one_letter_code
_entity_poly.pdbx_strand_id
1 'polypeptide(L)'
;MASGADEVLEALPPHRRRSIVEVAVARRAPSFVAQQAQQAPPTQQSCEAPPIDPPPIDPPPASTIDPAHGAERALTVAAFDALAVRDDVPGAPQLRTVKFLITGVDGAAPTLYLIQTQRFGYHFDFAQAALGVTDELEAWNAITYFRDDRANLAGTILHHAAHAPDAPLGLYAVEFWPTDPVTAAHIALAYQLIAAALPFAAGHVAYHPAGQSQERRLDEQRAALADAGVRVVVTGELFAGVTFTPMNLGVSFGTLRIQDGAAPSRPATVRDVVVLEQTPSELSHVAGIVTAAPQTPLSHVNLKAKQNHTPNAYLAGATTRPELVALRDRIVRFEVAADGVHVEAASAEDVARYLEAQRPPTAQVPPRDLSRTEAAPLAALGFADSAAFGAKAANVAELRRVLPAAVVPDGSALPFAFYQRFMTELGLDDAARAMIAAPGFADDAAVREDALAKLRKTIKKAAMPAALRDAIGAVQAELAQRFGVDRPIRARSSTNNEDLPGFNGAGLYDSFTHRPDEGHLAATVQQVFASLWNFRAYEEREFYRVDHFVAAMGVLLHPNEDDELANGVAYTKNIYDPSWPGFYINAQVGENLVTNPEPGAVPEEFLISRIGEHGEYEVQYVSHSSLVPDVIVLLTDDDLTELVRHLGAVHRHFAARYDRVGDPAFAMDVEWKLRTDESLQIKQARPTVD
;
A
#
# COMPACT_ATOMS: atom_id res chain seq x y z
N MET A 1 23.32 8.59 -6.30
CA MET A 1 22.40 7.43 -6.26
C MET A 1 23.10 6.07 -6.35
N ALA A 2 24.28 5.91 -6.96
CA ALA A 2 25.03 4.63 -6.96
C ALA A 2 25.82 4.34 -5.67
N SER A 3 26.09 5.34 -4.81
CA SER A 3 26.94 5.16 -3.63
C SER A 3 26.25 4.48 -2.44
N GLY A 4 24.94 4.58 -2.32
CA GLY A 4 24.21 3.98 -1.20
C GLY A 4 24.01 2.45 -1.32
N ALA A 5 23.81 1.97 -2.54
CA ALA A 5 23.64 0.53 -2.78
C ALA A 5 24.96 -0.25 -2.56
N ASP A 6 26.08 0.33 -2.96
CA ASP A 6 27.41 -0.28 -2.75
C ASP A 6 27.80 -0.35 -1.27
N GLU A 7 27.43 0.67 -0.48
CA GLU A 7 27.68 0.73 0.97
C GLU A 7 26.81 -0.29 1.74
N VAL A 8 25.56 -0.47 1.34
CA VAL A 8 24.66 -1.51 1.88
C VAL A 8 25.16 -2.91 1.49
N LEU A 9 25.60 -3.11 0.25
CA LEU A 9 26.16 -4.37 -0.22
C LEU A 9 27.45 -4.76 0.53
N GLU A 10 28.29 -3.77 0.90
CA GLU A 10 29.47 -4.01 1.73
C GLU A 10 29.13 -4.34 3.19
N ALA A 11 28.01 -3.87 3.71
CA ALA A 11 27.54 -4.13 5.07
C ALA A 11 26.89 -5.51 5.25
N LEU A 12 26.45 -6.17 4.16
CA LEU A 12 25.77 -7.47 4.26
C LEU A 12 26.69 -8.58 4.77
N PRO A 13 26.18 -9.49 5.62
CA PRO A 13 26.91 -10.68 6.06
C PRO A 13 27.38 -11.55 4.87
N PRO A 14 28.51 -12.31 5.05
CA PRO A 14 29.13 -13.05 3.95
C PRO A 14 28.21 -14.03 3.20
N HIS A 15 27.26 -14.66 3.88
CA HIS A 15 26.32 -15.57 3.25
C HIS A 15 25.27 -14.85 2.40
N ARG A 16 24.87 -13.62 2.78
CA ARG A 16 23.99 -12.75 1.96
C ARG A 16 24.74 -12.17 0.76
N ARG A 17 26.03 -11.84 0.92
CA ARG A 17 26.91 -11.36 -0.17
C ARG A 17 27.16 -12.43 -1.23
N ARG A 18 27.25 -13.72 -0.88
CA ARG A 18 27.45 -14.82 -1.81
C ARG A 18 26.25 -15.00 -2.73
N SER A 19 25.04 -14.95 -2.22
CA SER A 19 23.82 -15.00 -3.03
C SER A 19 23.75 -13.84 -4.03
N ILE A 20 24.15 -12.64 -3.62
CA ILE A 20 24.20 -11.44 -4.45
C ILE A 20 25.22 -11.57 -5.57
N VAL A 21 26.43 -12.06 -5.29
CA VAL A 21 27.52 -12.20 -6.27
C VAL A 21 27.24 -13.31 -7.26
N GLU A 22 26.72 -14.45 -6.84
CA GLU A 22 26.40 -15.57 -7.72
C GLU A 22 25.29 -15.22 -8.71
N VAL A 23 24.29 -14.47 -8.29
CA VAL A 23 23.18 -14.01 -9.15
C VAL A 23 23.63 -12.88 -10.08
N ALA A 24 24.49 -11.96 -9.62
CA ALA A 24 25.07 -10.90 -10.46
C ALA A 24 26.01 -11.47 -11.54
N VAL A 25 26.72 -12.54 -11.24
CA VAL A 25 27.60 -13.24 -12.21
C VAL A 25 26.78 -14.01 -13.23
N ALA A 26 25.70 -14.66 -12.84
CA ALA A 26 24.79 -15.36 -13.76
C ALA A 26 24.11 -14.40 -14.76
N ARG A 27 23.83 -13.15 -14.38
CA ARG A 27 23.24 -12.12 -15.29
C ARG A 27 24.26 -11.40 -16.18
N ARG A 28 25.56 -11.44 -15.90
CA ARG A 28 26.60 -10.86 -16.79
C ARG A 28 26.97 -11.75 -17.97
N ALA A 29 26.52 -12.99 -18.00
CA ALA A 29 26.83 -13.92 -19.07
C ALA A 29 26.12 -13.70 -20.42
N PRO A 30 24.92 -13.07 -20.54
CA PRO A 30 24.25 -12.87 -21.83
C PRO A 30 24.71 -11.65 -22.64
N SER A 31 25.53 -10.74 -22.12
CA SER A 31 25.88 -9.51 -22.84
C SER A 31 26.91 -9.68 -23.95
N PHE A 32 27.34 -10.88 -24.27
CA PHE A 32 28.31 -11.13 -25.34
C PHE A 32 27.71 -11.38 -26.72
N VAL A 33 26.39 -11.47 -26.87
CA VAL A 33 25.69 -11.72 -28.13
C VAL A 33 25.19 -10.43 -28.81
N ALA A 34 25.19 -9.31 -28.14
CA ALA A 34 24.63 -8.03 -28.63
C ALA A 34 25.58 -7.20 -29.52
N GLN A 35 26.79 -7.67 -29.84
CA GLN A 35 27.80 -6.89 -30.60
C GLN A 35 27.95 -7.29 -32.07
N GLN A 36 27.12 -8.18 -32.61
CA GLN A 36 27.25 -8.59 -34.06
C GLN A 36 26.04 -8.31 -34.95
N ALA A 37 25.10 -7.49 -34.56
CA ALA A 37 23.93 -7.14 -35.39
C ALA A 37 23.89 -5.64 -35.75
N GLN A 38 24.94 -5.17 -36.45
CA GLN A 38 24.86 -3.93 -37.24
C GLN A 38 25.27 -4.25 -38.67
N GLN A 39 24.35 -4.82 -39.44
CA GLN A 39 24.39 -4.76 -40.93
C GLN A 39 22.96 -4.54 -41.45
N ALA A 40 22.83 -3.60 -42.37
CA ALA A 40 21.61 -3.07 -42.91
C ALA A 40 20.73 -4.13 -43.63
N PRO A 41 19.40 -3.92 -43.69
CA PRO A 41 18.45 -4.88 -44.24
C PRO A 41 18.44 -4.85 -45.78
N PRO A 42 18.23 -6.00 -46.43
CA PRO A 42 17.94 -6.06 -47.86
C PRO A 42 16.45 -5.75 -48.12
N THR A 43 16.23 -5.08 -49.23
CA THR A 43 14.94 -4.66 -49.78
C THR A 43 13.99 -5.85 -49.98
N GLN A 44 12.79 -5.75 -49.47
CA GLN A 44 11.68 -6.67 -49.72
C GLN A 44 11.08 -6.49 -51.11
N GLN A 45 11.06 -7.54 -51.87
CA GLN A 45 10.15 -7.72 -53.01
C GLN A 45 8.91 -8.48 -52.52
N SER A 46 7.74 -7.87 -52.73
CA SER A 46 6.44 -8.45 -52.45
C SER A 46 6.11 -9.56 -53.44
N CYS A 47 5.84 -10.76 -52.92
CA CYS A 47 5.10 -11.80 -53.64
C CYS A 47 3.78 -12.04 -52.96
N GLU A 48 2.69 -11.61 -53.54
CA GLU A 48 1.33 -11.99 -53.14
C GLU A 48 1.10 -13.48 -53.52
N ALA A 49 0.80 -14.30 -52.53
CA ALA A 49 0.26 -15.63 -52.71
C ALA A 49 -1.28 -15.59 -52.76
N PRO A 50 -1.95 -16.40 -53.60
CA PRO A 50 -3.41 -16.42 -53.69
C PRO A 50 -4.05 -17.00 -52.40
N PRO A 51 -5.26 -16.59 -52.08
CA PRO A 51 -5.97 -17.06 -50.89
C PRO A 51 -6.29 -18.55 -51.00
N ILE A 52 -5.87 -19.32 -50.01
CA ILE A 52 -6.27 -20.72 -49.80
C ILE A 52 -7.52 -20.70 -48.94
N ASP A 53 -8.64 -21.19 -49.44
CA ASP A 53 -9.84 -21.43 -48.65
C ASP A 53 -9.51 -22.43 -47.53
N PRO A 54 -9.86 -22.14 -46.28
CA PRO A 54 -9.65 -23.09 -45.20
C PRO A 54 -10.53 -24.33 -45.38
N PRO A 55 -10.05 -25.53 -45.03
CA PRO A 55 -10.85 -26.73 -45.07
C PRO A 55 -12.07 -26.62 -44.16
N PRO A 56 -13.20 -27.29 -44.50
CA PRO A 56 -14.39 -27.25 -43.65
C PRO A 56 -14.07 -27.78 -42.27
N ILE A 57 -14.30 -26.95 -41.26
CA ILE A 57 -14.11 -27.29 -39.84
C ILE A 57 -15.29 -28.19 -39.44
N ASP A 58 -15.01 -29.43 -39.06
CA ASP A 58 -15.98 -30.31 -38.43
C ASP A 58 -16.61 -29.60 -37.22
N PRO A 59 -17.92 -29.81 -36.97
CA PRO A 59 -18.55 -29.21 -35.81
C PRO A 59 -17.85 -29.67 -34.54
N PRO A 60 -17.50 -28.74 -33.65
CA PRO A 60 -16.72 -29.05 -32.44
C PRO A 60 -17.49 -30.10 -31.59
N PRO A 61 -16.78 -31.02 -30.92
CA PRO A 61 -17.40 -31.96 -30.02
C PRO A 61 -18.23 -31.20 -28.97
N ALA A 62 -19.33 -31.81 -28.54
CA ALA A 62 -20.18 -31.22 -27.49
C ALA A 62 -19.35 -30.95 -26.24
N SER A 63 -19.57 -29.79 -25.61
CA SER A 63 -18.90 -29.43 -24.34
C SER A 63 -19.10 -30.51 -23.31
N THR A 64 -18.03 -30.89 -22.62
CA THR A 64 -18.05 -31.92 -21.57
C THR A 64 -18.44 -31.34 -20.22
N ILE A 65 -18.51 -30.01 -20.11
CA ILE A 65 -18.81 -29.30 -18.85
C ILE A 65 -20.27 -28.81 -18.82
N ASP A 66 -20.89 -28.87 -17.64
CA ASP A 66 -22.20 -28.28 -17.41
C ASP A 66 -22.17 -26.76 -17.66
N PRO A 67 -23.04 -26.20 -18.55
CA PRO A 67 -23.12 -24.78 -18.80
C PRO A 67 -23.33 -23.91 -17.56
N ALA A 68 -23.87 -24.46 -16.48
CA ALA A 68 -23.98 -23.77 -15.20
C ALA A 68 -22.63 -23.58 -14.48
N HIS A 69 -21.60 -24.34 -14.85
CA HIS A 69 -20.25 -24.22 -14.28
C HIS A 69 -19.31 -23.44 -15.18
N GLY A 70 -19.53 -23.50 -16.50
CA GLY A 70 -18.63 -22.83 -17.45
C GLY A 70 -18.78 -23.32 -18.88
N ALA A 71 -17.76 -23.11 -19.68
CA ALA A 71 -17.69 -23.54 -21.06
C ALA A 71 -16.23 -23.78 -21.49
N GLU A 72 -16.01 -24.63 -22.48
CA GLU A 72 -14.71 -24.80 -23.09
C GLU A 72 -14.44 -23.75 -24.19
N ARG A 73 -15.50 -23.10 -24.69
CA ARG A 73 -15.42 -22.09 -25.76
C ARG A 73 -16.55 -21.06 -25.60
N ALA A 74 -16.27 -19.83 -25.98
CA ALA A 74 -17.29 -18.79 -26.19
C ALA A 74 -17.27 -18.37 -27.65
N LEU A 75 -18.32 -18.69 -28.40
CA LEU A 75 -18.37 -18.47 -29.84
C LEU A 75 -18.83 -17.07 -30.23
N THR A 76 -19.37 -16.31 -29.28
CA THR A 76 -19.88 -14.95 -29.47
C THR A 76 -19.58 -14.08 -28.27
N VAL A 77 -19.62 -12.76 -28.48
CA VAL A 77 -19.54 -11.77 -27.37
C VAL A 77 -20.58 -12.06 -26.28
N ALA A 78 -21.83 -12.37 -26.68
CA ALA A 78 -22.88 -12.67 -25.70
C ALA A 78 -22.59 -13.94 -24.88
N ALA A 79 -21.97 -14.95 -25.48
CA ALA A 79 -21.54 -16.15 -24.74
C ALA A 79 -20.42 -15.85 -23.73
N PHE A 80 -19.47 -15.01 -24.10
CA PHE A 80 -18.43 -14.51 -23.18
C PHE A 80 -19.05 -13.70 -22.02
N ASP A 81 -19.94 -12.78 -22.37
CA ASP A 81 -20.64 -11.92 -21.39
C ASP A 81 -21.50 -12.71 -20.40
N ALA A 82 -22.03 -13.84 -20.82
CA ALA A 82 -22.80 -14.72 -19.94
C ALA A 82 -21.94 -15.41 -18.88
N LEU A 83 -20.63 -15.58 -19.12
CA LEU A 83 -19.67 -16.15 -18.17
C LEU A 83 -19.02 -15.07 -17.27
N ALA A 84 -19.04 -13.81 -17.74
CA ALA A 84 -18.26 -12.74 -17.14
C ALA A 84 -18.94 -12.17 -15.89
N VAL A 85 -18.15 -11.87 -14.87
CA VAL A 85 -18.51 -10.88 -13.87
C VAL A 85 -18.29 -9.48 -14.46
N ARG A 86 -19.19 -8.57 -14.15
CA ARG A 86 -19.10 -7.16 -14.54
C ARG A 86 -18.65 -6.35 -13.33
N ASP A 87 -17.74 -5.43 -13.55
CA ASP A 87 -17.47 -4.42 -12.53
C ASP A 87 -18.64 -3.44 -12.55
N ASP A 88 -19.46 -3.48 -11.49
CA ASP A 88 -20.69 -2.69 -11.36
C ASP A 88 -20.44 -1.21 -10.99
N VAL A 89 -19.24 -0.69 -11.21
CA VAL A 89 -18.98 0.75 -11.04
C VAL A 89 -19.71 1.48 -12.17
N PRO A 90 -20.82 2.18 -11.90
CA PRO A 90 -21.57 2.89 -12.93
C PRO A 90 -20.64 3.85 -13.67
N GLY A 91 -20.47 3.65 -14.97
CA GLY A 91 -19.69 4.51 -15.86
C GLY A 91 -18.21 4.26 -15.94
N ALA A 92 -17.63 3.38 -15.15
CA ALA A 92 -16.35 2.80 -15.52
C ALA A 92 -16.50 2.09 -16.88
N PRO A 93 -15.47 2.09 -17.75
CA PRO A 93 -15.44 1.16 -18.87
C PRO A 93 -15.73 -0.20 -18.27
N GLN A 94 -16.88 -0.79 -18.64
CA GLN A 94 -17.38 -2.02 -18.02
C GLN A 94 -16.35 -3.12 -18.28
N LEU A 95 -15.44 -3.31 -17.35
CA LEU A 95 -14.51 -4.42 -17.37
C LEU A 95 -15.34 -5.69 -17.19
N ARG A 96 -15.20 -6.62 -18.11
CA ARG A 96 -15.83 -7.93 -18.06
C ARG A 96 -14.74 -8.94 -17.84
N THR A 97 -14.83 -9.66 -16.75
CA THR A 97 -13.80 -10.61 -16.34
C THR A 97 -14.34 -12.02 -16.41
N VAL A 98 -13.70 -12.88 -17.17
CA VAL A 98 -13.92 -14.33 -17.19
C VAL A 98 -12.68 -15.03 -16.66
N LYS A 99 -12.84 -15.83 -15.60
CA LYS A 99 -11.75 -16.68 -15.12
C LYS A 99 -11.55 -17.87 -16.03
N PHE A 100 -10.31 -18.33 -16.16
CA PHE A 100 -10.00 -19.55 -16.88
C PHE A 100 -9.12 -20.51 -16.06
N LEU A 101 -9.28 -21.78 -16.31
CA LEU A 101 -8.42 -22.84 -15.82
C LEU A 101 -7.97 -23.72 -16.97
N ILE A 102 -6.68 -24.00 -17.07
CA ILE A 102 -6.11 -24.99 -17.98
C ILE A 102 -5.57 -26.13 -17.11
N THR A 103 -6.04 -27.33 -17.36
CA THR A 103 -5.57 -28.53 -16.67
C THR A 103 -4.67 -29.37 -17.59
N GLY A 104 -3.79 -30.20 -17.02
CA GLY A 104 -2.89 -31.07 -17.78
C GLY A 104 -1.82 -30.28 -18.56
N VAL A 105 -1.35 -29.18 -17.99
CA VAL A 105 -0.36 -28.27 -18.59
C VAL A 105 0.98 -28.98 -18.87
N ASP A 106 1.33 -29.92 -18.02
CA ASP A 106 2.50 -30.80 -18.12
C ASP A 106 2.29 -32.02 -19.06
N GLY A 107 1.08 -32.19 -19.57
CA GLY A 107 0.66 -33.32 -20.41
C GLY A 107 0.60 -33.02 -21.90
N ALA A 108 0.24 -34.06 -22.68
CA ALA A 108 0.13 -33.97 -24.14
C ALA A 108 -1.18 -33.31 -24.62
N ALA A 109 -2.18 -33.12 -23.76
CA ALA A 109 -3.51 -32.62 -24.13
C ALA A 109 -4.07 -31.68 -23.06
N PRO A 110 -3.53 -30.46 -22.93
CA PRO A 110 -4.06 -29.47 -22.00
C PRO A 110 -5.51 -29.09 -22.34
N THR A 111 -6.36 -28.96 -21.32
CA THR A 111 -7.77 -28.64 -21.50
C THR A 111 -8.11 -27.31 -20.86
N LEU A 112 -8.66 -26.38 -21.66
CA LEU A 112 -9.11 -25.06 -21.21
C LEU A 112 -10.56 -25.11 -20.73
N TYR A 113 -10.83 -24.46 -19.60
CA TYR A 113 -12.17 -24.18 -19.10
C TYR A 113 -12.32 -22.66 -18.89
N LEU A 114 -13.36 -22.07 -19.49
CA LEU A 114 -13.86 -20.71 -19.20
C LEU A 114 -14.89 -20.84 -18.09
N ILE A 115 -14.62 -20.23 -16.95
CA ILE A 115 -15.39 -20.42 -15.72
C ILE A 115 -16.60 -19.49 -15.69
N GLN A 116 -17.74 -19.97 -15.18
CA GLN A 116 -18.87 -19.12 -14.85
C GLN A 116 -18.49 -18.23 -13.64
N THR A 117 -17.88 -17.08 -13.95
CA THR A 117 -17.20 -16.23 -12.96
C THR A 117 -18.18 -15.57 -11.98
N GLN A 118 -19.45 -15.37 -12.38
CA GLN A 118 -20.49 -14.90 -11.47
C GLN A 118 -20.81 -15.90 -10.36
N ARG A 119 -20.62 -17.19 -10.63
CA ARG A 119 -20.91 -18.27 -9.68
C ARG A 119 -19.69 -18.67 -8.86
N PHE A 120 -18.52 -18.69 -9.48
CA PHE A 120 -17.29 -19.16 -8.86
C PHE A 120 -16.32 -18.00 -8.64
N GLY A 121 -16.22 -17.54 -7.40
CA GLY A 121 -15.27 -16.52 -6.97
C GLY A 121 -13.81 -17.00 -7.07
N TYR A 122 -13.58 -18.30 -6.85
CA TYR A 122 -12.27 -18.92 -6.89
C TYR A 122 -12.18 -20.02 -7.93
N HIS A 123 -10.99 -20.22 -8.52
CA HIS A 123 -10.72 -21.32 -9.45
C HIS A 123 -10.85 -22.68 -8.79
N PHE A 124 -10.50 -22.77 -7.50
CA PHE A 124 -10.62 -24.00 -6.71
C PHE A 124 -12.06 -24.45 -6.53
N ASP A 125 -12.98 -23.53 -6.22
CA ASP A 125 -14.40 -23.85 -6.09
C ASP A 125 -14.97 -24.45 -7.38
N PHE A 126 -14.56 -23.89 -8.52
CA PHE A 126 -14.87 -24.44 -9.83
C PHE A 126 -14.28 -25.82 -10.02
N ALA A 127 -12.99 -26.02 -9.69
CA ALA A 127 -12.32 -27.30 -9.84
C ALA A 127 -12.99 -28.41 -9.01
N GLN A 128 -13.42 -28.11 -7.78
CA GLN A 128 -14.19 -29.04 -6.97
C GLN A 128 -15.57 -29.34 -7.56
N ALA A 129 -16.33 -28.29 -7.92
CA ALA A 129 -17.72 -28.45 -8.35
C ALA A 129 -17.84 -29.07 -9.75
N ALA A 130 -16.96 -28.71 -10.68
CA ALA A 130 -17.06 -29.05 -12.09
C ALA A 130 -16.14 -30.21 -12.50
N LEU A 131 -14.96 -30.34 -11.88
CA LEU A 131 -13.95 -31.34 -12.25
C LEU A 131 -13.83 -32.47 -11.21
N GLY A 132 -14.54 -32.36 -10.08
CA GLY A 132 -14.52 -33.37 -9.04
C GLY A 132 -13.20 -33.44 -8.27
N VAL A 133 -12.45 -32.35 -8.19
CA VAL A 133 -11.23 -32.25 -7.41
C VAL A 133 -11.58 -32.45 -5.93
N THR A 134 -10.87 -33.37 -5.27
CA THR A 134 -11.07 -33.72 -3.86
C THR A 134 -9.87 -33.36 -3.00
N ASP A 135 -8.84 -32.79 -3.61
CA ASP A 135 -7.65 -32.32 -2.91
C ASP A 135 -7.99 -31.19 -1.96
N GLU A 136 -7.20 -31.03 -0.93
CA GLU A 136 -7.24 -29.84 -0.10
C GLU A 136 -6.74 -28.62 -0.91
N LEU A 137 -7.24 -27.42 -0.59
CA LEU A 137 -6.91 -26.17 -1.28
C LEU A 137 -5.41 -25.96 -1.48
N GLU A 138 -4.63 -26.27 -0.45
CA GLU A 138 -3.19 -26.15 -0.42
C GLU A 138 -2.49 -27.05 -1.46
N ALA A 139 -2.86 -28.33 -1.48
CA ALA A 139 -2.32 -29.28 -2.45
C ALA A 139 -2.68 -28.88 -3.89
N TRP A 140 -3.90 -28.37 -4.10
CA TRP A 140 -4.33 -27.88 -5.39
C TRP A 140 -3.59 -26.59 -5.81
N ASN A 141 -3.39 -25.64 -4.89
CA ASN A 141 -2.61 -24.43 -5.15
C ASN A 141 -1.16 -24.77 -5.52
N ALA A 142 -0.55 -25.73 -4.83
CA ALA A 142 0.82 -26.15 -5.07
C ALA A 142 1.08 -26.71 -6.49
N ILE A 143 0.06 -27.17 -7.19
CA ILE A 143 0.16 -27.64 -8.58
C ILE A 143 -0.41 -26.64 -9.60
N THR A 144 -0.92 -25.48 -9.14
CA THR A 144 -1.63 -24.51 -9.99
C THR A 144 -0.87 -23.19 -10.10
N TYR A 145 -0.27 -22.68 -9.00
CA TYR A 145 0.35 -21.36 -8.96
C TYR A 145 1.82 -21.42 -8.59
N PHE A 146 2.57 -20.39 -8.95
CA PHE A 146 3.93 -20.05 -8.52
C PHE A 146 5.01 -21.10 -8.82
N ARG A 147 4.79 -21.97 -9.79
CA ARG A 147 5.74 -23.04 -10.19
C ARG A 147 5.91 -23.11 -11.69
N ASP A 148 7.10 -23.47 -12.11
CA ASP A 148 7.38 -23.73 -13.54
C ASP A 148 6.92 -25.14 -13.98
N ASP A 149 6.81 -26.10 -13.06
CA ASP A 149 6.41 -27.50 -13.27
C ASP A 149 4.97 -27.77 -12.81
N ARG A 150 4.05 -26.85 -13.08
CA ARG A 150 2.65 -26.91 -12.66
C ARG A 150 1.79 -27.85 -13.52
N ALA A 151 0.84 -28.52 -12.92
CA ALA A 151 -0.17 -29.33 -13.62
C ALA A 151 -1.33 -28.50 -14.14
N ASN A 152 -1.65 -27.39 -13.48
CA ASN A 152 -2.72 -26.47 -13.85
C ASN A 152 -2.16 -25.06 -14.10
N LEU A 153 -2.89 -24.28 -14.90
CA LEU A 153 -2.60 -22.87 -15.13
C LEU A 153 -3.91 -22.07 -15.03
N ALA A 154 -3.97 -21.15 -14.08
CA ALA A 154 -5.15 -20.36 -13.78
C ALA A 154 -4.90 -18.87 -14.04
N GLY A 155 -5.93 -18.18 -14.50
CA GLY A 155 -5.85 -16.75 -14.78
C GLY A 155 -7.21 -16.15 -15.12
N THR A 156 -7.20 -14.95 -15.68
CA THR A 156 -8.37 -14.20 -16.09
C THR A 156 -8.25 -13.69 -17.52
N ILE A 157 -9.40 -13.49 -18.14
CA ILE A 157 -9.54 -12.79 -19.41
C ILE A 157 -10.31 -11.51 -19.12
N LEU A 158 -9.65 -10.36 -19.22
CA LEU A 158 -10.26 -9.04 -19.02
C LEU A 158 -10.60 -8.44 -20.38
N HIS A 159 -11.87 -8.06 -20.56
CA HIS A 159 -12.30 -7.35 -21.76
C HIS A 159 -12.22 -5.84 -21.53
N HIS A 160 -11.31 -5.18 -22.24
CA HIS A 160 -11.13 -3.74 -22.29
C HIS A 160 -11.85 -3.16 -23.51
N ALA A 161 -13.14 -2.86 -23.36
CA ALA A 161 -13.99 -2.41 -24.46
C ALA A 161 -13.53 -1.08 -25.08
N ALA A 162 -12.87 -0.22 -24.32
CA ALA A 162 -12.42 1.11 -24.74
C ALA A 162 -11.00 1.12 -25.35
N HIS A 163 -10.33 -0.03 -25.51
CA HIS A 163 -8.97 -0.06 -26.06
C HIS A 163 -8.98 0.37 -27.54
N ALA A 164 -8.47 1.57 -27.80
CA ALA A 164 -8.60 2.27 -29.07
C ALA A 164 -8.08 1.52 -30.31
N PRO A 165 -6.91 0.82 -30.28
CA PRO A 165 -6.44 0.06 -31.43
C PRO A 165 -7.36 -1.09 -31.83
N ASP A 166 -8.18 -1.59 -30.91
CA ASP A 166 -9.05 -2.76 -31.10
C ASP A 166 -10.54 -2.38 -31.18
N ALA A 167 -10.87 -1.09 -31.28
CA ALA A 167 -12.27 -0.66 -31.46
C ALA A 167 -12.87 -1.19 -32.79
N PRO A 168 -14.19 -1.54 -32.79
CA PRO A 168 -15.14 -1.40 -31.71
C PRO A 168 -15.23 -2.62 -30.79
N LEU A 169 -14.51 -3.72 -31.04
CA LEU A 169 -14.60 -4.96 -30.25
C LEU A 169 -13.84 -4.85 -28.92
N GLY A 170 -12.80 -4.02 -28.85
CA GLY A 170 -11.92 -3.90 -27.71
C GLY A 170 -10.87 -5.01 -27.63
N LEU A 171 -10.16 -5.08 -26.52
CA LEU A 171 -9.09 -6.03 -26.25
C LEU A 171 -9.52 -7.07 -25.21
N TYR A 172 -9.23 -8.33 -25.45
CA TYR A 172 -9.38 -9.44 -24.50
C TYR A 172 -8.00 -9.77 -23.94
N ALA A 173 -7.67 -9.20 -22.80
CA ALA A 173 -6.38 -9.35 -22.14
C ALA A 173 -6.32 -10.65 -21.33
N VAL A 174 -5.38 -11.50 -21.61
CA VAL A 174 -5.06 -12.70 -20.83
C VAL A 174 -4.10 -12.28 -19.72
N GLU A 175 -4.52 -12.46 -18.49
CA GLU A 175 -3.77 -12.08 -17.30
C GLU A 175 -3.64 -13.25 -16.35
N PHE A 176 -2.52 -13.28 -15.63
CA PHE A 176 -2.29 -14.20 -14.53
C PHE A 176 -2.26 -13.44 -13.22
N TRP A 177 -2.28 -14.15 -12.10
CA TRP A 177 -2.10 -13.51 -10.81
C TRP A 177 -0.84 -12.63 -10.83
N PRO A 178 -0.88 -11.37 -10.39
CA PRO A 178 0.19 -10.38 -10.63
C PRO A 178 1.60 -10.82 -10.22
N THR A 179 1.69 -11.69 -9.22
CA THR A 179 2.95 -12.19 -8.67
C THR A 179 3.30 -13.61 -9.15
N ASP A 180 2.40 -14.26 -9.91
CA ASP A 180 2.68 -15.59 -10.45
C ASP A 180 3.77 -15.51 -11.53
N PRO A 181 4.94 -16.15 -11.33
CA PRO A 181 6.06 -16.08 -12.25
C PRO A 181 5.87 -17.01 -13.47
N VAL A 182 4.79 -16.80 -14.22
CA VAL A 182 4.50 -17.60 -15.42
C VAL A 182 5.62 -17.55 -16.45
N THR A 183 5.94 -18.71 -17.02
CA THR A 183 6.97 -18.82 -18.08
C THR A 183 6.41 -18.39 -19.44
N ALA A 184 7.28 -18.04 -20.39
CA ALA A 184 6.86 -17.75 -21.76
C ALA A 184 6.09 -18.91 -22.41
N ALA A 185 6.42 -20.16 -22.07
CA ALA A 185 5.70 -21.35 -22.55
C ALA A 185 4.27 -21.41 -21.97
N HIS A 186 4.08 -21.11 -20.70
CA HIS A 186 2.76 -21.06 -20.08
C HIS A 186 1.89 -19.95 -20.67
N ILE A 187 2.49 -18.77 -20.87
CA ILE A 187 1.81 -17.63 -21.50
C ILE A 187 1.37 -17.98 -22.92
N ALA A 188 2.27 -18.57 -23.71
CA ALA A 188 1.99 -18.97 -25.07
C ALA A 188 0.89 -20.04 -25.15
N LEU A 189 0.93 -21.05 -24.26
CA LEU A 189 -0.10 -22.07 -24.16
C LEU A 189 -1.47 -21.47 -23.87
N ALA A 190 -1.57 -20.64 -22.82
CA ALA A 190 -2.82 -19.99 -22.44
C ALA A 190 -3.34 -19.09 -23.56
N TYR A 191 -2.48 -18.25 -24.15
CA TYR A 191 -2.83 -17.37 -25.24
C TYR A 191 -3.42 -18.15 -26.44
N GLN A 192 -2.75 -19.22 -26.87
CA GLN A 192 -3.17 -20.04 -28.01
C GLN A 192 -4.52 -20.73 -27.76
N LEU A 193 -4.69 -21.34 -26.59
CA LEU A 193 -5.95 -22.00 -26.21
C LEU A 193 -7.11 -21.00 -26.10
N ILE A 194 -6.87 -19.85 -25.50
CA ILE A 194 -7.88 -18.81 -25.33
C ILE A 194 -8.23 -18.18 -26.67
N ALA A 195 -7.25 -17.86 -27.52
CA ALA A 195 -7.51 -17.33 -28.86
C ALA A 195 -8.33 -18.31 -29.72
N ALA A 196 -8.08 -19.62 -29.61
CA ALA A 196 -8.90 -20.65 -30.26
C ALA A 196 -10.30 -20.80 -29.66
N ALA A 197 -10.45 -20.55 -28.34
CA ALA A 197 -11.74 -20.63 -27.64
C ALA A 197 -12.62 -19.39 -27.89
N LEU A 198 -12.02 -18.26 -28.29
CA LEU A 198 -12.72 -16.98 -28.55
C LEU A 198 -12.62 -16.60 -30.05
N PRO A 199 -13.19 -17.35 -31.00
CA PRO A 199 -13.03 -17.09 -32.43
C PRO A 199 -13.59 -15.74 -32.87
N PHE A 200 -14.58 -15.19 -32.17
CA PHE A 200 -15.10 -13.87 -32.41
C PHE A 200 -14.11 -12.74 -32.08
N ALA A 201 -13.13 -13.02 -31.20
CA ALA A 201 -12.09 -12.09 -30.79
C ALA A 201 -10.75 -12.31 -31.53
N ALA A 202 -10.78 -12.94 -32.72
CA ALA A 202 -9.58 -13.18 -33.50
C ALA A 202 -8.82 -11.88 -33.77
N GLY A 203 -7.52 -11.85 -33.41
CA GLY A 203 -6.69 -10.64 -33.49
C GLY A 203 -6.88 -9.63 -32.35
N HIS A 204 -7.86 -9.81 -31.48
CA HIS A 204 -8.17 -8.95 -30.35
C HIS A 204 -7.79 -9.56 -28.98
N VAL A 205 -7.12 -10.71 -28.98
CA VAL A 205 -6.57 -11.31 -27.77
C VAL A 205 -5.11 -10.87 -27.60
N ALA A 206 -4.70 -10.53 -26.38
CA ALA A 206 -3.31 -10.24 -26.05
C ALA A 206 -2.97 -10.76 -24.64
N TYR A 207 -1.71 -11.06 -24.39
CA TYR A 207 -1.19 -11.20 -23.04
C TYR A 207 -0.93 -9.81 -22.45
N HIS A 208 -1.44 -9.56 -21.26
CA HIS A 208 -1.15 -8.38 -20.46
C HIS A 208 -0.45 -8.81 -19.16
N PRO A 209 0.78 -8.37 -18.91
CA PRO A 209 1.44 -8.60 -17.63
C PRO A 209 0.74 -7.78 -16.55
N ALA A 210 -0.02 -8.46 -15.68
CA ALA A 210 -0.91 -7.82 -14.70
C ALA A 210 -0.18 -7.14 -13.53
N GLY A 211 1.14 -7.28 -13.42
CA GLY A 211 1.92 -6.68 -12.34
C GLY A 211 3.36 -6.39 -12.71
N GLN A 212 3.99 -5.54 -11.91
CA GLN A 212 5.36 -5.09 -12.13
C GLN A 212 6.37 -6.25 -12.21
N SER A 213 6.16 -7.30 -11.45
CA SER A 213 6.98 -8.53 -11.49
C SER A 213 6.91 -9.20 -12.86
N GLN A 214 5.73 -9.26 -13.48
CA GLN A 214 5.55 -9.83 -14.83
C GLN A 214 6.06 -8.87 -15.91
N GLU A 215 5.88 -7.56 -15.76
CA GLU A 215 6.42 -6.56 -16.68
C GLU A 215 7.96 -6.61 -16.75
N ARG A 216 8.65 -6.79 -15.61
CA ARG A 216 10.10 -6.95 -15.57
C ARG A 216 10.57 -8.22 -16.27
N ARG A 217 9.88 -9.34 -16.09
CA ARG A 217 10.19 -10.62 -16.76
C ARG A 217 9.91 -10.58 -18.25
N LEU A 218 9.01 -9.68 -18.67
CA LEU A 218 8.65 -9.52 -20.07
C LEU A 218 9.86 -9.25 -20.98
N ASP A 219 10.83 -8.45 -20.53
CA ASP A 219 12.02 -8.15 -21.31
C ASP A 219 12.85 -9.41 -21.61
N GLU A 220 12.92 -10.36 -20.67
CA GLU A 220 13.59 -11.66 -20.84
C GLU A 220 12.77 -12.62 -21.71
N GLN A 221 11.45 -12.52 -21.68
CA GLN A 221 10.52 -13.43 -22.36
C GLN A 221 10.08 -12.94 -23.72
N ARG A 222 10.28 -11.67 -24.05
CA ARG A 222 9.74 -11.00 -25.25
C ARG A 222 10.05 -11.73 -26.56
N ALA A 223 11.30 -12.21 -26.73
CA ALA A 223 11.69 -12.94 -27.92
C ALA A 223 10.93 -14.27 -28.02
N ALA A 224 10.86 -15.06 -26.97
CA ALA A 224 10.16 -16.34 -26.96
C ALA A 224 8.64 -16.17 -27.17
N LEU A 225 8.04 -15.13 -26.63
CA LEU A 225 6.62 -14.81 -26.84
C LEU A 225 6.35 -14.38 -28.29
N ALA A 226 7.24 -13.57 -28.88
CA ALA A 226 7.13 -13.19 -30.29
C ALA A 226 7.27 -14.40 -31.24
N ASP A 227 8.24 -15.29 -30.99
CA ASP A 227 8.43 -16.53 -31.74
C ASP A 227 7.20 -17.46 -31.63
N ALA A 228 6.51 -17.45 -30.49
CA ALA A 228 5.26 -18.18 -30.28
C ALA A 228 4.02 -17.47 -30.85
N GLY A 229 4.16 -16.29 -31.45
CA GLY A 229 3.08 -15.51 -32.04
C GLY A 229 2.16 -14.86 -30.98
N VAL A 230 2.63 -14.67 -29.76
CA VAL A 230 1.86 -14.04 -28.69
C VAL A 230 1.88 -12.52 -28.86
N ARG A 231 0.70 -11.93 -29.01
CA ARG A 231 0.54 -10.47 -28.89
C ARG A 231 0.64 -10.08 -27.43
N VAL A 232 1.51 -9.12 -27.13
CA VAL A 232 1.69 -8.56 -25.78
C VAL A 232 1.24 -7.12 -25.79
N VAL A 233 0.53 -6.70 -24.76
CA VAL A 233 0.12 -5.31 -24.50
C VAL A 233 0.50 -4.97 -23.07
N VAL A 234 1.36 -3.98 -22.87
CA VAL A 234 1.77 -3.53 -21.54
C VAL A 234 0.78 -2.49 -20.97
N THR A 235 0.83 -2.26 -19.67
CA THR A 235 -0.09 -1.34 -18.96
C THR A 235 -0.14 0.06 -19.61
N GLY A 236 1.02 0.60 -20.00
CA GLY A 236 1.10 1.89 -20.69
C GLY A 236 0.38 1.92 -22.05
N GLU A 237 0.43 0.82 -22.81
CA GLU A 237 -0.27 0.68 -24.09
C GLU A 237 -1.77 0.40 -23.88
N LEU A 238 -2.12 -0.38 -22.86
CA LEU A 238 -3.50 -0.68 -22.51
C LEU A 238 -4.32 0.58 -22.24
N PHE A 239 -3.70 1.55 -21.56
CA PHE A 239 -4.30 2.84 -21.29
C PHE A 239 -3.97 3.92 -22.34
N ALA A 240 -3.20 3.60 -23.38
CA ALA A 240 -2.94 4.53 -24.48
C ALA A 240 -4.26 4.85 -25.21
N GLY A 241 -4.62 6.16 -25.21
CA GLY A 241 -5.88 6.62 -25.76
C GLY A 241 -7.05 6.66 -24.79
N VAL A 242 -6.96 6.08 -23.61
CA VAL A 242 -7.92 6.32 -22.52
C VAL A 242 -7.62 7.69 -21.93
N THR A 243 -8.56 8.62 -22.09
CA THR A 243 -8.40 9.99 -21.58
C THR A 243 -9.03 10.21 -20.21
N PHE A 244 -9.87 9.28 -19.76
CA PHE A 244 -10.57 9.33 -18.49
C PHE A 244 -10.87 7.92 -17.96
N THR A 245 -10.65 7.72 -16.65
CA THR A 245 -11.08 6.51 -15.93
C THR A 245 -11.58 6.92 -14.54
N PRO A 246 -12.87 6.74 -14.23
CA PRO A 246 -13.35 6.93 -12.87
C PRO A 246 -12.84 5.77 -11.98
N MET A 247 -12.24 6.11 -10.86
CA MET A 247 -11.71 5.14 -9.89
C MET A 247 -12.63 5.02 -8.67
N ASN A 248 -13.21 6.14 -8.25
CA ASN A 248 -14.19 6.21 -7.17
C ASN A 248 -15.16 7.36 -7.45
N LEU A 249 -16.43 7.00 -7.71
CA LEU A 249 -17.47 7.99 -8.01
C LEU A 249 -17.87 8.77 -6.75
N GLY A 250 -18.31 10.00 -6.95
CA GLY A 250 -18.84 10.78 -5.85
C GLY A 250 -18.75 12.29 -6.08
N VAL A 251 -19.28 13.02 -5.11
CA VAL A 251 -19.28 14.50 -5.10
C VAL A 251 -18.60 14.96 -3.82
N SER A 252 -17.75 15.97 -3.96
CA SER A 252 -17.11 16.62 -2.84
C SER A 252 -16.97 18.13 -3.07
N PHE A 253 -16.49 18.83 -2.04
CA PHE A 253 -16.29 20.28 -2.09
C PHE A 253 -14.95 20.62 -1.43
N GLY A 254 -14.15 21.46 -2.09
CA GLY A 254 -12.84 21.86 -1.55
C GLY A 254 -12.16 22.89 -2.43
N THR A 255 -10.95 23.29 -2.03
CA THR A 255 -10.10 24.17 -2.84
C THR A 255 -9.36 23.34 -3.88
N LEU A 256 -9.53 23.67 -5.16
CA LEU A 256 -8.85 22.99 -6.26
C LEU A 256 -7.37 23.35 -6.28
N ARG A 257 -6.50 22.37 -6.09
CA ARG A 257 -5.05 22.52 -6.05
C ARG A 257 -4.39 21.70 -7.15
N ILE A 258 -3.70 22.35 -8.04
CA ILE A 258 -2.98 21.70 -9.14
C ILE A 258 -1.49 21.62 -8.76
N GLN A 259 -0.96 20.39 -8.68
CA GLN A 259 0.44 20.11 -8.41
C GLN A 259 1.12 19.69 -9.72
N ASP A 260 1.81 20.61 -10.35
CA ASP A 260 2.46 20.49 -11.65
C ASP A 260 3.99 20.34 -11.54
N GLY A 261 4.44 19.57 -10.55
CA GLY A 261 5.86 19.26 -10.31
C GLY A 261 6.58 20.18 -9.31
N ALA A 262 5.99 21.28 -8.89
CA ALA A 262 6.52 22.09 -7.79
C ALA A 262 6.05 21.51 -6.45
N ALA A 263 6.93 21.48 -5.44
CA ALA A 263 6.53 21.10 -4.09
C ALA A 263 5.39 22.01 -3.60
N PRO A 264 4.30 21.46 -3.06
CA PRO A 264 3.18 22.27 -2.60
C PRO A 264 3.61 23.18 -1.46
N SER A 265 3.09 24.40 -1.43
CA SER A 265 3.38 25.39 -0.38
C SER A 265 2.92 24.93 1.01
N ARG A 266 1.96 24.01 1.08
CA ARG A 266 1.48 23.33 2.30
C ARG A 266 0.97 21.94 1.94
N PRO A 267 0.91 20.99 2.88
CA PRO A 267 0.26 19.69 2.69
C PRO A 267 -1.22 19.85 2.29
N ALA A 268 -1.71 18.94 1.49
CA ALA A 268 -3.13 18.84 1.18
C ALA A 268 -3.93 18.30 2.39
N THR A 269 -5.17 18.74 2.52
CA THR A 269 -6.08 18.41 3.63
C THR A 269 -7.44 17.98 3.10
N VAL A 270 -8.35 17.59 3.99
CA VAL A 270 -9.76 17.28 3.68
C VAL A 270 -10.52 18.45 3.01
N ARG A 271 -9.94 19.64 2.97
CA ARG A 271 -10.50 20.82 2.33
C ARG A 271 -9.97 21.04 0.91
N ASP A 272 -9.11 20.17 0.41
CA ASP A 272 -8.47 20.31 -0.88
C ASP A 272 -8.90 19.21 -1.86
N VAL A 273 -9.25 19.60 -3.07
CA VAL A 273 -9.32 18.72 -4.23
C VAL A 273 -7.98 18.81 -4.95
N VAL A 274 -7.27 17.71 -5.08
CA VAL A 274 -5.91 17.70 -5.64
C VAL A 274 -5.89 17.17 -7.07
N VAL A 275 -5.21 17.90 -7.95
CA VAL A 275 -4.90 17.48 -9.32
C VAL A 275 -3.40 17.25 -9.39
N LEU A 276 -2.99 16.01 -9.64
CA LEU A 276 -1.61 15.54 -9.53
C LEU A 276 -1.08 15.11 -10.88
N GLU A 277 0.16 15.48 -11.20
CA GLU A 277 0.82 15.01 -12.42
C GLU A 277 1.11 13.51 -12.38
N GLN A 278 1.57 13.02 -11.24
CA GLN A 278 1.89 11.62 -10.99
C GLN A 278 1.06 11.09 -9.83
N THR A 279 0.89 9.79 -9.77
CA THR A 279 0.28 9.13 -8.61
C THR A 279 1.30 9.08 -7.47
N PRO A 280 1.06 9.78 -6.35
CA PRO A 280 1.99 9.73 -5.22
C PRO A 280 1.92 8.38 -4.52
N SER A 281 3.02 7.96 -3.90
CA SER A 281 3.04 6.75 -3.07
C SER A 281 2.13 6.85 -1.85
N GLU A 282 1.95 8.05 -1.29
CA GLU A 282 1.00 8.34 -0.21
C GLU A 282 0.28 9.67 -0.40
N LEU A 283 -0.98 9.70 -0.01
CA LEU A 283 -1.79 10.90 0.03
C LEU A 283 -2.55 10.98 1.37
N SER A 284 -2.58 12.16 1.97
CA SER A 284 -3.46 12.43 3.13
C SER A 284 -4.92 12.32 2.72
N HIS A 285 -5.83 12.24 3.69
CA HIS A 285 -7.25 12.41 3.41
C HIS A 285 -7.48 13.77 2.75
N VAL A 286 -8.05 13.75 1.54
CA VAL A 286 -8.36 14.95 0.74
C VAL A 286 -9.82 14.87 0.26
N ALA A 287 -10.36 16.01 -0.13
CA ALA A 287 -11.75 16.08 -0.63
C ALA A 287 -11.93 15.35 -1.96
N GLY A 288 -10.95 15.41 -2.87
CA GLY A 288 -11.02 14.78 -4.17
C GLY A 288 -9.65 14.59 -4.80
N ILE A 289 -9.55 13.64 -5.73
CA ILE A 289 -8.30 13.29 -6.39
C ILE A 289 -8.50 13.21 -7.90
N VAL A 290 -7.61 13.85 -8.65
CA VAL A 290 -7.44 13.63 -10.08
C VAL A 290 -5.96 13.43 -10.36
N THR A 291 -5.60 12.36 -11.08
CA THR A 291 -4.22 12.16 -11.55
C THR A 291 -4.14 12.30 -13.06
N ALA A 292 -3.07 12.94 -13.56
CA ALA A 292 -2.77 12.98 -14.98
C ALA A 292 -2.10 11.69 -15.46
N ALA A 293 -1.46 10.94 -14.54
CA ALA A 293 -0.95 9.59 -14.79
C ALA A 293 -2.05 8.54 -14.53
N PRO A 294 -2.11 7.47 -15.32
CA PRO A 294 -3.02 6.35 -15.07
C PRO A 294 -2.85 5.76 -13.66
N GLN A 295 -3.96 5.37 -13.05
CA GLN A 295 -3.99 4.67 -11.77
C GLN A 295 -4.45 3.23 -11.99
N THR A 296 -3.90 2.29 -11.23
CA THR A 296 -4.45 0.94 -11.15
C THR A 296 -5.48 0.84 -10.03
N PRO A 297 -6.46 -0.06 -10.13
CA PRO A 297 -7.47 -0.28 -9.08
C PRO A 297 -6.88 -0.59 -7.70
N LEU A 298 -5.70 -1.18 -7.66
CA LEU A 298 -4.98 -1.57 -6.44
C LEU A 298 -3.89 -0.57 -6.03
N SER A 299 -3.79 0.59 -6.68
CA SER A 299 -2.86 1.63 -6.24
C SER A 299 -3.19 2.10 -4.82
N HIS A 300 -2.16 2.39 -4.02
CA HIS A 300 -2.32 2.89 -2.64
C HIS A 300 -3.26 4.11 -2.56
N VAL A 301 -3.15 5.02 -3.53
CA VAL A 301 -4.01 6.21 -3.62
C VAL A 301 -5.47 5.81 -3.82
N ASN A 302 -5.74 4.85 -4.71
CA ASN A 302 -7.11 4.41 -4.96
C ASN A 302 -7.72 3.62 -3.80
N LEU A 303 -6.95 2.72 -3.18
CA LEU A 303 -7.40 1.99 -1.98
C LEU A 303 -7.76 2.96 -0.86
N LYS A 304 -6.91 3.97 -0.61
CA LYS A 304 -7.16 5.00 0.41
C LYS A 304 -8.34 5.90 0.04
N ALA A 305 -8.50 6.24 -1.24
CA ALA A 305 -9.65 6.99 -1.72
C ALA A 305 -10.96 6.22 -1.49
N LYS A 306 -10.98 4.90 -1.72
CA LYS A 306 -12.12 4.04 -1.43
C LYS A 306 -12.44 3.99 0.07
N GLN A 307 -11.43 3.79 0.92
CA GLN A 307 -11.60 3.79 2.39
C GLN A 307 -12.16 5.10 2.92
N ASN A 308 -11.73 6.23 2.37
CA ASN A 308 -12.14 7.56 2.79
C ASN A 308 -13.38 8.09 2.03
N HIS A 309 -13.97 7.29 1.14
CA HIS A 309 -15.05 7.71 0.23
C HIS A 309 -14.71 8.97 -0.58
N THR A 310 -13.42 9.16 -0.90
CA THR A 310 -12.92 10.31 -1.66
C THR A 310 -13.15 10.08 -3.15
N PRO A 311 -13.85 10.96 -3.88
CA PRO A 311 -13.96 10.87 -5.33
C PRO A 311 -12.58 10.89 -5.98
N ASN A 312 -12.30 9.94 -6.89
CA ASN A 312 -10.99 9.74 -7.50
C ASN A 312 -11.11 9.38 -8.97
N ALA A 313 -10.28 10.00 -9.82
CA ALA A 313 -10.24 9.70 -11.24
C ALA A 313 -8.84 9.86 -11.83
N TYR A 314 -8.57 9.10 -12.90
CA TYR A 314 -7.56 9.42 -13.89
C TYR A 314 -8.17 10.33 -14.96
N LEU A 315 -7.46 11.38 -15.35
CA LEU A 315 -7.86 12.28 -16.41
C LEU A 315 -6.60 12.76 -17.15
N ALA A 316 -6.43 12.34 -18.40
CA ALA A 316 -5.27 12.67 -19.21
C ALA A 316 -5.07 14.20 -19.32
N GLY A 317 -3.85 14.65 -19.04
CA GLY A 317 -3.48 16.07 -19.07
C GLY A 317 -4.19 16.94 -18.03
N ALA A 318 -4.69 16.37 -16.94
CA ALA A 318 -5.47 17.07 -15.91
C ALA A 318 -4.83 18.38 -15.43
N THR A 319 -3.51 18.37 -15.22
CA THR A 319 -2.76 19.56 -14.73
C THR A 319 -2.73 20.74 -15.68
N THR A 320 -3.01 20.52 -16.96
CA THR A 320 -2.97 21.53 -18.02
C THR A 320 -4.34 21.82 -18.64
N ARG A 321 -5.39 21.13 -18.22
CA ARG A 321 -6.74 21.34 -18.75
C ARG A 321 -7.27 22.73 -18.42
N PRO A 322 -7.71 23.51 -19.43
CA PRO A 322 -8.13 24.91 -19.24
C PRO A 322 -9.24 25.07 -18.20
N GLU A 323 -10.20 24.14 -18.15
CA GLU A 323 -11.32 24.15 -17.21
C GLU A 323 -10.89 23.95 -15.76
N LEU A 324 -9.84 23.16 -15.50
CA LEU A 324 -9.26 22.96 -14.16
C LEU A 324 -8.33 24.13 -13.80
N VAL A 325 -7.49 24.55 -14.74
CA VAL A 325 -6.55 25.67 -14.54
C VAL A 325 -7.28 26.97 -14.22
N ALA A 326 -8.43 27.25 -14.85
CA ALA A 326 -9.25 28.43 -14.58
C ALA A 326 -9.81 28.47 -13.14
N LEU A 327 -9.91 27.33 -12.49
CA LEU A 327 -10.43 27.18 -11.12
C LEU A 327 -9.31 26.91 -10.09
N ARG A 328 -8.04 26.97 -10.49
CA ARG A 328 -6.89 26.80 -9.58
C ARG A 328 -7.03 27.74 -8.38
N ASP A 329 -6.79 27.19 -7.18
CA ASP A 329 -6.87 27.86 -5.87
C ASP A 329 -8.28 28.46 -5.54
N ARG A 330 -9.31 28.02 -6.26
CA ARG A 330 -10.71 28.38 -5.97
C ARG A 330 -11.43 27.25 -5.27
N ILE A 331 -12.45 27.61 -4.52
CA ILE A 331 -13.39 26.65 -3.95
C ILE A 331 -14.29 26.11 -5.07
N VAL A 332 -14.38 24.78 -5.14
CA VAL A 332 -15.12 24.07 -6.18
C VAL A 332 -16.04 23.00 -5.58
N ARG A 333 -17.11 22.74 -6.30
CA ARG A 333 -17.80 21.46 -6.29
C ARG A 333 -17.07 20.56 -7.28
N PHE A 334 -16.65 19.41 -6.83
CA PHE A 334 -15.91 18.42 -7.58
C PHE A 334 -16.73 17.13 -7.66
N GLU A 335 -16.94 16.62 -8.86
CA GLU A 335 -17.69 15.40 -9.08
C GLU A 335 -16.91 14.49 -10.03
N VAL A 336 -16.75 13.25 -9.61
CA VAL A 336 -16.37 12.15 -10.49
C VAL A 336 -17.62 11.38 -10.83
N ALA A 337 -18.09 11.57 -12.05
CA ALA A 337 -19.22 10.87 -12.61
C ALA A 337 -18.74 9.82 -13.63
N ALA A 338 -19.69 9.05 -14.13
CA ALA A 338 -19.44 8.00 -15.12
C ALA A 338 -18.89 8.53 -16.45
N ASP A 339 -19.31 9.72 -16.82
CA ASP A 339 -19.02 10.38 -18.09
C ASP A 339 -17.84 11.36 -18.02
N GLY A 340 -17.31 11.63 -16.81
CA GLY A 340 -16.18 12.54 -16.66
C GLY A 340 -15.97 13.11 -15.27
N VAL A 341 -15.02 14.04 -15.21
CA VAL A 341 -14.76 14.91 -14.06
C VAL A 341 -15.46 16.23 -14.30
N HIS A 342 -16.35 16.61 -13.40
CA HIS A 342 -17.07 17.87 -13.44
C HIS A 342 -16.62 18.77 -12.30
N VAL A 343 -16.23 20.00 -12.64
CA VAL A 343 -15.73 20.97 -11.67
C VAL A 343 -16.39 22.32 -11.91
N GLU A 344 -17.04 22.84 -10.88
CA GLU A 344 -17.70 24.15 -10.93
C GLU A 344 -17.38 24.96 -9.68
N ALA A 345 -17.44 26.29 -9.80
CA ALA A 345 -17.20 27.16 -8.66
C ALA A 345 -18.24 26.93 -7.57
N ALA A 346 -17.80 26.86 -6.33
CA ALA A 346 -18.64 26.73 -5.16
C ALA A 346 -18.31 27.79 -4.11
N SER A 347 -19.11 27.84 -3.05
CA SER A 347 -18.92 28.79 -1.95
C SER A 347 -18.24 28.13 -0.74
N ALA A 348 -17.69 28.95 0.14
CA ALA A 348 -17.17 28.47 1.42
C ALA A 348 -18.27 27.82 2.29
N GLU A 349 -19.53 28.25 2.13
CA GLU A 349 -20.68 27.68 2.80
C GLU A 349 -20.96 26.25 2.33
N ASP A 350 -20.80 25.99 1.03
CA ASP A 350 -20.98 24.64 0.47
C ASP A 350 -19.91 23.68 1.01
N VAL A 351 -18.65 24.13 1.10
CA VAL A 351 -17.57 23.34 1.73
C VAL A 351 -17.89 23.08 3.21
N ALA A 352 -18.31 24.08 3.94
CA ALA A 352 -18.65 23.92 5.36
C ALA A 352 -19.80 22.91 5.56
N ARG A 353 -20.84 22.99 4.72
CA ARG A 353 -21.99 22.07 4.74
C ARG A 353 -21.56 20.64 4.40
N TYR A 354 -20.73 20.48 3.36
CA TYR A 354 -20.20 19.18 2.96
C TYR A 354 -19.36 18.55 4.06
N LEU A 355 -18.38 19.30 4.59
CA LEU A 355 -17.52 18.81 5.66
C LEU A 355 -18.32 18.47 6.92
N GLU A 356 -19.33 19.28 7.25
CA GLU A 356 -20.21 19.00 8.40
C GLU A 356 -20.98 17.68 8.22
N ALA A 357 -21.42 17.38 7.01
CA ALA A 357 -22.11 16.12 6.69
C ALA A 357 -21.17 14.88 6.75
N GLN A 358 -19.88 15.06 6.49
CA GLN A 358 -18.87 14.00 6.54
C GLN A 358 -18.26 13.82 7.95
N ARG A 359 -18.38 14.80 8.81
CA ARG A 359 -17.81 14.78 10.16
C ARG A 359 -18.55 13.81 11.07
N PRO A 360 -17.88 13.17 12.04
CA PRO A 360 -18.57 12.43 13.10
C PRO A 360 -19.68 13.26 13.74
N PRO A 361 -20.86 12.68 14.00
CA PRO A 361 -22.02 13.44 14.52
C PRO A 361 -21.79 14.00 15.91
N THR A 362 -20.87 13.41 16.69
CA THR A 362 -20.57 13.80 18.05
C THR A 362 -19.08 14.13 18.22
N ALA A 363 -18.79 15.07 19.13
CA ALA A 363 -17.43 15.35 19.54
C ALA A 363 -16.78 14.10 20.17
N GLN A 364 -15.54 13.85 19.80
CA GLN A 364 -14.74 12.76 20.37
C GLN A 364 -13.85 13.32 21.50
N VAL A 365 -14.00 12.74 22.68
CA VAL A 365 -13.18 13.10 23.84
C VAL A 365 -12.23 11.93 24.12
N PRO A 366 -10.94 12.07 23.80
CA PRO A 366 -9.97 11.00 24.02
C PRO A 366 -9.86 10.63 25.50
N PRO A 367 -9.73 9.35 25.87
CA PRO A 367 -9.46 8.95 27.24
C PRO A 367 -8.18 9.61 27.75
N ARG A 368 -8.21 10.22 28.94
CA ARG A 368 -7.05 10.87 29.53
C ARG A 368 -7.00 10.68 31.05
N ASP A 369 -6.00 9.94 31.52
CA ASP A 369 -5.70 9.79 32.94
C ASP A 369 -4.45 10.61 33.30
N LEU A 370 -4.65 11.63 34.15
CA LEU A 370 -3.59 12.49 34.66
C LEU A 370 -3.12 12.08 36.07
N SER A 371 -3.65 11.02 36.66
CA SER A 371 -3.25 10.52 37.96
C SER A 371 -1.85 9.90 37.99
N ARG A 372 -1.38 9.43 36.81
CA ARG A 372 -0.03 8.91 36.65
C ARG A 372 0.92 10.09 36.39
N THR A 373 1.68 10.46 37.42
CA THR A 373 2.53 11.69 37.44
C THR A 373 4.01 11.40 37.30
N GLU A 374 4.41 10.13 37.27
CA GLU A 374 5.81 9.70 37.16
C GLU A 374 6.05 8.93 35.85
N ALA A 375 7.26 9.05 35.32
CA ALA A 375 7.73 8.20 34.23
C ALA A 375 7.76 6.74 34.67
N ALA A 376 7.55 5.82 33.73
CA ALA A 376 7.54 4.39 34.04
C ALA A 376 8.34 3.60 32.99
N PRO A 377 9.11 2.56 33.42
CA PRO A 377 9.72 1.63 32.48
C PRO A 377 8.63 0.82 31.75
N LEU A 378 8.87 0.47 30.49
CA LEU A 378 7.90 -0.31 29.68
C LEU A 378 7.52 -1.64 30.33
N ALA A 379 8.41 -2.26 31.09
CA ALA A 379 8.13 -3.50 31.82
C ALA A 379 7.02 -3.34 32.89
N ALA A 380 6.78 -2.12 33.38
CA ALA A 380 5.73 -1.82 34.36
C ALA A 380 4.39 -1.41 33.71
N LEU A 381 4.36 -1.25 32.38
CA LEU A 381 3.19 -0.80 31.63
C LEU A 381 2.53 -1.97 30.88
N GLY A 382 1.32 -1.75 30.39
CA GLY A 382 0.59 -2.67 29.53
C GLY A 382 -0.55 -1.97 28.79
N PHE A 383 -1.38 -2.74 28.11
CA PHE A 383 -2.46 -2.25 27.27
C PHE A 383 -3.41 -1.26 28.01
N ALA A 384 -3.73 -1.52 29.28
CA ALA A 384 -4.62 -0.69 30.07
C ALA A 384 -4.04 0.70 30.43
N ASP A 385 -2.73 0.91 30.29
CA ASP A 385 -2.08 2.19 30.60
C ASP A 385 -2.16 3.20 29.44
N SER A 386 -2.82 2.88 28.33
CA SER A 386 -2.97 3.74 27.15
C SER A 386 -3.61 5.10 27.49
N ALA A 387 -4.56 5.14 28.43
CA ALA A 387 -5.19 6.38 28.88
C ALA A 387 -4.25 7.35 29.63
N ALA A 388 -3.09 6.87 30.09
CA ALA A 388 -2.10 7.68 30.82
C ALA A 388 -0.81 7.93 30.04
N PHE A 389 -0.37 6.97 29.20
CA PHE A 389 0.93 7.02 28.52
C PHE A 389 0.79 7.07 26.98
N GLY A 390 -0.44 6.94 26.47
CA GLY A 390 -0.72 6.90 25.05
C GLY A 390 -0.66 5.48 24.45
N ALA A 391 -1.35 5.31 23.34
CA ALA A 391 -1.53 4.02 22.70
C ALA A 391 -0.19 3.41 22.26
N LYS A 392 0.71 4.20 21.68
CA LYS A 392 2.01 3.69 21.20
C LYS A 392 2.88 3.11 22.32
N ALA A 393 3.02 3.81 23.45
CA ALA A 393 3.78 3.32 24.60
C ALA A 393 3.12 2.08 25.22
N ALA A 394 1.80 2.08 25.37
CA ALA A 394 1.04 0.95 25.92
C ALA A 394 1.13 -0.29 25.00
N ASN A 395 1.01 -0.11 23.69
CA ASN A 395 1.09 -1.21 22.73
C ASN A 395 2.51 -1.80 22.65
N VAL A 396 3.57 -0.97 22.70
CA VAL A 396 4.96 -1.48 22.77
C VAL A 396 5.20 -2.22 24.08
N ALA A 397 4.71 -1.72 25.21
CA ALA A 397 4.78 -2.43 26.48
C ALA A 397 4.02 -3.77 26.44
N GLU A 398 2.87 -3.82 25.77
CA GLU A 398 2.08 -5.05 25.60
C GLU A 398 2.78 -6.04 24.65
N LEU A 399 3.42 -5.57 23.58
CA LEU A 399 4.25 -6.41 22.69
C LEU A 399 5.34 -7.15 23.46
N ARG A 400 5.98 -6.52 24.44
CA ARG A 400 7.01 -7.13 25.30
C ARG A 400 6.49 -8.27 26.18
N ARG A 401 5.16 -8.38 26.36
CA ARG A 401 4.51 -9.48 27.08
C ARG A 401 4.19 -10.67 26.17
N VAL A 402 4.11 -10.43 24.86
CA VAL A 402 3.69 -11.39 23.85
C VAL A 402 4.87 -11.99 23.10
N LEU A 403 5.88 -11.15 22.83
CA LEU A 403 7.06 -11.52 22.06
C LEU A 403 8.30 -11.65 22.95
N PRO A 404 9.34 -12.38 22.50
CA PRO A 404 10.61 -12.43 23.21
C PRO A 404 11.16 -11.04 23.48
N ALA A 405 11.78 -10.82 24.62
CA ALA A 405 12.27 -9.52 25.06
C ALA A 405 13.30 -8.88 24.10
N ALA A 406 14.07 -9.72 23.35
CA ALA A 406 15.04 -9.25 22.36
C ALA A 406 14.37 -8.69 21.09
N VAL A 407 13.13 -9.06 20.82
CA VAL A 407 12.39 -8.71 19.59
C VAL A 407 11.69 -7.35 19.69
N VAL A 408 11.52 -6.80 20.88
CA VAL A 408 10.77 -5.55 21.10
C VAL A 408 11.66 -4.54 21.82
N PRO A 409 11.65 -3.26 21.40
CA PRO A 409 12.43 -2.22 22.09
C PRO A 409 12.12 -2.18 23.59
N ASP A 410 13.15 -1.97 24.40
CA ASP A 410 13.00 -1.68 25.82
C ASP A 410 13.26 -0.20 26.09
N GLY A 411 12.65 0.34 27.14
CA GLY A 411 12.76 1.75 27.45
C GLY A 411 11.82 2.20 28.56
N SER A 412 11.48 3.47 28.53
CA SER A 412 10.61 4.13 29.51
C SER A 412 9.62 5.06 28.82
N ALA A 413 8.49 5.36 29.47
CA ALA A 413 7.49 6.28 28.92
C ALA A 413 7.21 7.43 29.88
N LEU A 414 6.96 8.62 29.33
CA LEU A 414 6.48 9.80 30.04
C LEU A 414 4.96 9.88 29.91
N PRO A 415 4.23 10.05 31.03
CA PRO A 415 2.78 10.13 31.00
C PRO A 415 2.27 11.48 30.51
N PHE A 416 0.98 11.55 30.16
CA PHE A 416 0.29 12.77 29.75
C PHE A 416 0.37 13.89 30.79
N ALA A 417 0.50 13.56 32.07
CA ALA A 417 0.66 14.54 33.13
C ALA A 417 1.90 15.45 32.92
N PHE A 418 2.98 14.96 32.27
CA PHE A 418 4.15 15.78 31.93
C PHE A 418 3.79 16.86 30.91
N TYR A 419 3.10 16.49 29.83
CA TYR A 419 2.62 17.44 28.83
C TYR A 419 1.64 18.45 29.43
N GLN A 420 0.63 17.95 30.19
CA GLN A 420 -0.36 18.81 30.78
C GLN A 420 0.26 19.83 31.74
N ARG A 421 1.13 19.39 32.63
CA ARG A 421 1.85 20.29 33.56
C ARG A 421 2.69 21.31 32.80
N PHE A 422 3.44 20.87 31.79
CA PHE A 422 4.26 21.76 30.96
C PHE A 422 3.39 22.86 30.32
N MET A 423 2.29 22.49 29.70
CA MET A 423 1.38 23.45 29.04
C MET A 423 0.73 24.41 30.04
N THR A 424 0.24 23.90 31.19
CA THR A 424 -0.51 24.67 32.15
C THR A 424 0.41 25.58 32.99
N GLU A 425 1.52 25.08 33.53
CA GLU A 425 2.44 25.86 34.36
C GLU A 425 3.05 27.04 33.60
N LEU A 426 3.14 26.95 32.26
CA LEU A 426 3.69 27.99 31.38
C LEU A 426 2.63 28.82 30.66
N GLY A 427 1.33 28.62 30.97
CA GLY A 427 0.24 29.34 30.33
C GLY A 427 0.10 29.10 28.83
N LEU A 428 0.67 27.97 28.31
CA LEU A 428 0.63 27.64 26.91
C LEU A 428 -0.75 27.14 26.44
N ASP A 429 -1.52 26.58 27.35
CA ASP A 429 -2.93 26.22 27.11
C ASP A 429 -3.77 27.47 26.82
N ASP A 430 -3.58 28.54 27.61
CA ASP A 430 -4.27 29.83 27.39
C ASP A 430 -3.82 30.48 26.09
N ALA A 431 -2.53 30.44 25.79
CA ALA A 431 -2.00 30.93 24.52
C ALA A 431 -2.59 30.17 23.31
N ALA A 432 -2.73 28.84 23.41
CA ALA A 432 -3.37 28.02 22.38
C ALA A 432 -4.86 28.36 22.21
N ARG A 433 -5.60 28.57 23.32
CA ARG A 433 -7.02 29.00 23.28
C ARG A 433 -7.14 30.38 22.60
N ALA A 434 -6.29 31.33 22.98
CA ALA A 434 -6.29 32.66 22.42
C ALA A 434 -5.95 32.62 20.90
N MET A 435 -5.02 31.75 20.50
CA MET A 435 -4.66 31.54 19.10
C MET A 435 -5.85 31.01 18.29
N ILE A 436 -6.56 30.01 18.78
CA ILE A 436 -7.73 29.41 18.11
C ILE A 436 -8.87 30.43 18.00
N ALA A 437 -9.05 31.26 19.00
CA ALA A 437 -10.08 32.31 19.02
C ALA A 437 -9.72 33.56 18.19
N ALA A 438 -8.50 33.65 17.66
CA ALA A 438 -8.05 34.83 16.91
C ALA A 438 -8.79 34.97 15.57
N PRO A 439 -9.07 36.20 15.10
CA PRO A 439 -9.71 36.44 13.82
C PRO A 439 -8.91 35.80 12.66
N GLY A 440 -9.62 35.16 11.74
CA GLY A 440 -9.06 34.49 10.57
C GLY A 440 -8.49 33.10 10.82
N PHE A 441 -8.29 32.68 12.08
CA PHE A 441 -7.74 31.36 12.38
C PHE A 441 -8.66 30.21 11.88
N ALA A 442 -9.96 30.34 12.08
CA ALA A 442 -10.93 29.31 11.67
C ALA A 442 -11.11 29.28 10.13
N ASP A 443 -11.03 30.42 9.46
CA ASP A 443 -11.47 30.57 8.09
C ASP A 443 -10.30 30.52 7.08
N ASP A 444 -9.08 30.90 7.49
CA ASP A 444 -7.90 30.99 6.63
C ASP A 444 -6.82 29.97 7.04
N ALA A 445 -6.60 28.99 6.19
CA ALA A 445 -5.62 27.93 6.43
C ALA A 445 -4.17 28.44 6.55
N ALA A 446 -3.81 29.53 5.81
CA ALA A 446 -2.47 30.10 5.89
C ALA A 446 -2.25 30.85 7.21
N VAL A 447 -3.27 31.61 7.66
CA VAL A 447 -3.27 32.24 9.00
C VAL A 447 -3.15 31.18 10.08
N ARG A 448 -3.88 30.09 9.95
CA ARG A 448 -3.87 28.96 10.91
C ARG A 448 -2.52 28.27 10.95
N GLU A 449 -1.91 27.98 9.79
CA GLU A 449 -0.59 27.37 9.70
C GLU A 449 0.49 28.21 10.35
N ASP A 450 0.52 29.53 10.05
CA ASP A 450 1.47 30.48 10.65
C ASP A 450 1.27 30.58 12.18
N ALA A 451 0.03 30.65 12.64
CA ALA A 451 -0.29 30.69 14.07
C ALA A 451 0.16 29.43 14.81
N LEU A 452 -0.13 28.25 14.24
CA LEU A 452 0.33 26.95 14.78
C LEU A 452 1.85 26.84 14.78
N ALA A 453 2.52 27.31 13.72
CA ALA A 453 3.99 27.34 13.66
C ALA A 453 4.60 28.24 14.75
N LYS A 454 3.98 29.40 15.03
CA LYS A 454 4.37 30.29 16.13
C LYS A 454 4.18 29.63 17.49
N LEU A 455 3.05 28.98 17.73
CA LEU A 455 2.81 28.24 18.97
C LEU A 455 3.84 27.12 19.16
N ARG A 456 4.10 26.32 18.14
CA ARG A 456 5.14 25.25 18.19
C ARG A 456 6.53 25.84 18.50
N LYS A 457 6.87 26.97 17.91
CA LYS A 457 8.15 27.65 18.20
C LYS A 457 8.21 28.12 19.64
N THR A 458 7.10 28.60 20.20
CA THR A 458 7.00 29.00 21.61
C THR A 458 7.16 27.81 22.53
N ILE A 459 6.46 26.71 22.27
CA ILE A 459 6.60 25.43 23.00
C ILE A 459 8.06 24.96 23.00
N LYS A 460 8.70 24.91 21.85
CA LYS A 460 10.11 24.45 21.72
C LYS A 460 11.11 25.33 22.45
N LYS A 461 10.81 26.60 22.69
CA LYS A 461 11.70 27.55 23.36
C LYS A 461 11.36 27.82 24.81
N ALA A 462 10.23 27.36 25.30
CA ALA A 462 9.81 27.58 26.67
C ALA A 462 10.78 26.92 27.67
N ALA A 463 11.00 27.55 28.79
CA ALA A 463 11.84 26.96 29.84
C ALA A 463 11.11 25.80 30.51
N MET A 464 11.62 24.58 30.37
CA MET A 464 11.03 23.40 31.02
C MET A 464 10.98 23.62 32.56
N PRO A 465 9.81 23.47 33.21
CA PRO A 465 9.71 23.53 34.67
C PRO A 465 10.71 22.61 35.36
N ALA A 466 11.38 23.10 36.44
CA ALA A 466 12.52 22.41 37.05
C ALA A 466 12.18 20.95 37.43
N ALA A 467 11.03 20.73 38.09
CA ALA A 467 10.65 19.38 38.50
C ALA A 467 10.42 18.42 37.33
N LEU A 468 9.88 18.89 36.17
CA LEU A 468 9.76 18.08 34.98
C LEU A 468 11.12 17.82 34.34
N ARG A 469 11.97 18.83 34.29
CA ARG A 469 13.34 18.69 33.78
C ARG A 469 14.13 17.66 34.58
N ASP A 470 14.10 17.72 35.91
CA ASP A 470 14.78 16.78 36.79
C ASP A 470 14.26 15.35 36.59
N ALA A 471 12.92 15.17 36.47
CA ALA A 471 12.32 13.88 36.22
C ALA A 471 12.75 13.30 34.86
N ILE A 472 12.76 14.12 33.78
CA ILE A 472 13.26 13.69 32.46
C ILE A 472 14.75 13.36 32.52
N GLY A 473 15.54 14.13 33.28
CA GLY A 473 16.95 13.88 33.50
C GLY A 473 17.22 12.55 34.22
N ALA A 474 16.36 12.19 35.18
CA ALA A 474 16.43 10.90 35.86
C ALA A 474 16.19 9.73 34.88
N VAL A 475 15.19 9.86 33.97
CA VAL A 475 14.95 8.86 32.90
C VAL A 475 16.12 8.80 31.94
N GLN A 476 16.70 9.94 31.54
CA GLN A 476 17.89 9.97 30.68
C GLN A 476 19.07 9.21 31.35
N ALA A 477 19.29 9.43 32.63
CA ALA A 477 20.35 8.74 33.38
C ALA A 477 20.07 7.23 33.53
N GLU A 478 18.82 6.85 33.77
CA GLU A 478 18.40 5.43 33.81
C GLU A 478 18.66 4.73 32.45
N LEU A 479 18.24 5.35 31.35
CA LEU A 479 18.45 4.80 30.01
C LEU A 479 19.95 4.69 29.67
N ALA A 480 20.74 5.70 30.04
CA ALA A 480 22.20 5.68 29.87
C ALA A 480 22.86 4.55 30.70
N GLN A 481 22.38 4.30 31.90
CA GLN A 481 22.87 3.18 32.74
C GLN A 481 22.50 1.82 32.14
N ARG A 482 21.33 1.68 31.57
CA ARG A 482 20.84 0.39 31.02
C ARG A 482 21.42 0.07 29.65
N PHE A 483 21.59 1.06 28.79
CA PHE A 483 21.91 0.88 27.38
C PHE A 483 23.24 1.47 26.93
N GLY A 484 23.91 2.23 27.78
CA GLY A 484 25.16 2.92 27.50
C GLY A 484 24.99 4.42 27.30
N VAL A 485 25.98 5.19 27.76
CA VAL A 485 25.96 6.67 27.75
C VAL A 485 26.07 7.26 26.35
N ASP A 486 26.67 6.53 25.41
CA ASP A 486 26.88 6.95 24.02
C ASP A 486 25.70 6.54 23.10
N ARG A 487 24.70 5.86 23.65
CA ARG A 487 23.56 5.38 22.86
C ARG A 487 22.57 6.51 22.64
N PRO A 488 22.25 6.88 21.39
CA PRO A 488 21.18 7.84 21.12
C PRO A 488 19.83 7.32 21.62
N ILE A 489 18.95 8.23 22.04
CA ILE A 489 17.60 7.92 22.52
C ILE A 489 16.57 8.35 21.47
N ARG A 490 15.72 7.44 21.03
CA ARG A 490 14.55 7.76 20.22
C ARG A 490 13.39 8.19 21.13
N ALA A 491 12.92 9.42 20.95
CA ALA A 491 11.76 9.96 21.61
C ALA A 491 10.57 9.92 20.62
N ARG A 492 9.63 9.02 20.86
CA ARG A 492 8.45 8.82 19.98
C ARG A 492 7.20 9.41 20.61
N SER A 493 6.41 10.12 19.79
CA SER A 493 5.07 10.57 20.18
C SER A 493 4.17 9.38 20.55
N SER A 494 3.38 9.55 21.61
CA SER A 494 2.41 8.56 22.09
C SER A 494 1.18 9.30 22.59
N THR A 495 0.15 9.41 21.78
CA THR A 495 -1.03 10.22 22.10
C THR A 495 -2.22 9.37 22.53
N ASN A 496 -3.25 10.02 23.06
CA ASN A 496 -4.50 9.38 23.42
C ASN A 496 -5.55 9.42 22.28
N ASN A 497 -5.21 9.94 21.13
CA ASN A 497 -6.12 10.06 19.99
C ASN A 497 -5.69 9.32 18.74
N GLU A 498 -4.54 8.63 18.75
CA GLU A 498 -4.08 7.86 17.57
C GLU A 498 -5.00 6.67 17.22
N ASP A 499 -5.62 6.05 18.23
CA ASP A 499 -6.44 4.83 18.07
C ASP A 499 -7.94 5.11 18.29
N LEU A 500 -8.41 6.34 18.08
CA LEU A 500 -9.84 6.65 18.18
C LEU A 500 -10.61 6.08 16.98
N PRO A 501 -11.85 5.62 17.18
CA PRO A 501 -12.68 5.13 16.07
C PRO A 501 -12.80 6.14 14.93
N GLY A 502 -12.48 5.73 13.73
CA GLY A 502 -12.50 6.56 12.54
C GLY A 502 -11.38 7.59 12.43
N PHE A 503 -10.50 7.74 13.43
CA PHE A 503 -9.39 8.68 13.41
C PHE A 503 -8.07 7.96 13.10
N ASN A 504 -7.46 8.26 11.96
CA ASN A 504 -6.15 7.73 11.62
C ASN A 504 -5.03 8.71 12.01
N GLY A 505 -4.45 8.48 13.17
CA GLY A 505 -3.35 9.28 13.71
C GLY A 505 -1.96 9.01 13.10
N ALA A 506 -1.86 8.14 12.11
CA ALA A 506 -0.59 7.77 11.49
C ALA A 506 0.15 8.97 10.87
N GLY A 507 1.42 9.13 11.22
CA GLY A 507 2.28 10.18 10.64
C GLY A 507 1.87 11.62 10.99
N LEU A 508 0.94 11.83 11.92
CA LEU A 508 0.52 13.17 12.33
C LEU A 508 1.50 13.84 13.29
N TYR A 509 2.21 13.05 14.09
CA TYR A 509 3.07 13.51 15.17
C TYR A 509 4.52 13.10 14.96
N ASP A 510 5.43 13.99 15.33
CA ASP A 510 6.86 13.81 15.08
C ASP A 510 7.52 12.95 16.16
N SER A 511 8.56 12.24 15.76
CA SER A 511 9.49 11.52 16.62
C SER A 511 10.91 12.03 16.37
N PHE A 512 11.73 12.15 17.43
CA PHE A 512 13.07 12.72 17.34
C PHE A 512 14.09 11.79 17.96
N THR A 513 15.29 11.81 17.40
CA THR A 513 16.46 11.14 18.01
C THR A 513 17.25 12.17 18.81
N HIS A 514 17.47 11.88 20.08
CA HIS A 514 18.34 12.64 20.96
C HIS A 514 19.73 12.02 20.99
N ARG A 515 20.73 12.78 20.56
CA ARG A 515 22.12 12.34 20.58
C ARG A 515 22.79 12.68 21.90
N PRO A 516 23.84 11.93 22.31
CA PRO A 516 24.54 12.18 23.57
C PRO A 516 25.13 13.58 23.71
N ASP A 517 25.55 14.20 22.61
CA ASP A 517 26.14 15.55 22.56
C ASP A 517 25.10 16.69 22.58
N GLU A 518 23.79 16.39 22.48
CA GLU A 518 22.71 17.38 22.52
C GLU A 518 22.31 17.82 23.94
N GLY A 519 22.97 17.26 24.96
CA GLY A 519 22.82 17.66 26.34
C GLY A 519 21.58 17.06 27.04
N HIS A 520 20.65 17.88 27.51
CA HIS A 520 19.53 17.39 28.32
C HIS A 520 18.35 16.98 27.46
N LEU A 521 17.83 15.75 27.64
CA LEU A 521 16.72 15.14 26.89
C LEU A 521 15.42 15.97 26.87
N ALA A 522 15.22 16.86 27.84
CA ALA A 522 14.05 17.73 27.92
C ALA A 522 13.82 18.57 26.64
N ALA A 523 14.88 18.99 25.95
CA ALA A 523 14.74 19.74 24.71
C ALA A 523 14.12 18.88 23.59
N THR A 524 14.49 17.62 23.50
CA THR A 524 13.90 16.67 22.56
C THR A 524 12.45 16.33 22.92
N VAL A 525 12.15 16.15 24.21
CA VAL A 525 10.77 15.96 24.70
C VAL A 525 9.88 17.14 24.32
N GLN A 526 10.38 18.38 24.45
CA GLN A 526 9.64 19.58 24.02
C GLN A 526 9.35 19.61 22.52
N GLN A 527 10.25 19.09 21.69
CA GLN A 527 9.98 18.95 20.25
C GLN A 527 8.83 17.98 19.99
N VAL A 528 8.79 16.85 20.71
CA VAL A 528 7.68 15.91 20.65
C VAL A 528 6.38 16.56 21.13
N PHE A 529 6.39 17.27 22.25
CA PHE A 529 5.22 18.01 22.74
C PHE A 529 4.69 19.02 21.73
N ALA A 530 5.59 19.74 21.05
CA ALA A 530 5.22 20.72 20.03
C ALA A 530 4.51 20.08 18.83
N SER A 531 4.81 18.82 18.52
CA SER A 531 4.23 18.13 17.36
C SER A 531 2.72 17.88 17.50
N LEU A 532 2.15 17.91 18.72
CA LEU A 532 0.71 17.88 18.92
C LEU A 532 0.01 19.04 18.19
N TRP A 533 0.70 20.15 18.00
CA TRP A 533 0.22 21.33 17.30
C TRP A 533 0.71 21.46 15.86
N ASN A 534 1.14 20.34 15.23
CA ASN A 534 1.37 20.30 13.79
C ASN A 534 0.11 20.67 13.03
N PHE A 535 0.25 21.40 11.92
CA PHE A 535 -0.89 21.86 11.13
C PHE A 535 -1.79 20.70 10.72
N ARG A 536 -1.22 19.64 10.14
CA ARG A 536 -1.97 18.45 9.74
C ARG A 536 -2.68 17.78 10.92
N ALA A 537 -2.00 17.66 12.07
CA ALA A 537 -2.57 17.08 13.26
C ALA A 537 -3.75 17.92 13.82
N TYR A 538 -3.65 19.24 13.71
CA TYR A 538 -4.75 20.14 14.07
C TYR A 538 -5.95 19.96 13.13
N GLU A 539 -5.71 19.99 11.80
CA GLU A 539 -6.76 19.84 10.78
C GLU A 539 -7.53 18.51 10.95
N GLU A 540 -6.82 17.40 11.15
CA GLU A 540 -7.44 16.09 11.35
C GLU A 540 -8.28 16.07 12.64
N ARG A 541 -7.75 16.55 13.76
CA ARG A 541 -8.54 16.64 14.99
C ARG A 541 -9.76 17.54 14.84
N GLU A 542 -9.62 18.68 14.16
CA GLU A 542 -10.73 19.58 13.88
C GLU A 542 -11.79 18.88 13.02
N PHE A 543 -11.37 18.15 11.96
CA PHE A 543 -12.28 17.42 11.10
C PHE A 543 -13.04 16.34 11.88
N TYR A 544 -12.33 15.50 12.64
CA TYR A 544 -12.94 14.41 13.42
C TYR A 544 -13.54 14.85 14.74
N ARG A 545 -13.65 16.15 15.00
CA ARG A 545 -14.19 16.74 16.23
C ARG A 545 -13.52 16.23 17.51
N VAL A 546 -12.23 15.97 17.45
CA VAL A 546 -11.43 15.59 18.62
C VAL A 546 -11.10 16.84 19.42
N ASP A 547 -11.41 16.83 20.71
CA ASP A 547 -11.11 17.96 21.61
C ASP A 547 -9.60 18.22 21.68
N HIS A 548 -9.16 19.38 21.17
CA HIS A 548 -7.76 19.78 21.11
C HIS A 548 -7.08 19.89 22.47
N PHE A 549 -7.84 20.16 23.52
CA PHE A 549 -7.34 20.39 24.88
C PHE A 549 -7.45 19.15 25.76
N VAL A 550 -8.18 18.13 25.32
CA VAL A 550 -8.17 16.80 25.92
C VAL A 550 -7.16 15.89 25.21
N ALA A 551 -6.87 16.16 23.94
CA ALA A 551 -5.74 15.53 23.25
C ALA A 551 -4.44 15.79 24.04
N ALA A 552 -3.67 14.74 24.30
CA ALA A 552 -2.49 14.80 25.15
C ALA A 552 -1.33 14.02 24.54
N MET A 553 -0.09 14.42 24.88
CA MET A 553 1.14 13.85 24.39
C MET A 553 1.90 13.14 25.50
N GLY A 554 1.98 11.82 25.46
CA GLY A 554 3.00 11.04 26.13
C GLY A 554 4.22 10.88 25.25
N VAL A 555 5.34 10.42 25.81
CA VAL A 555 6.58 10.19 25.07
C VAL A 555 7.13 8.82 25.39
N LEU A 556 7.26 7.98 24.37
CA LEU A 556 7.98 6.72 24.45
C LEU A 556 9.48 6.99 24.20
N LEU A 557 10.33 6.56 25.13
CA LEU A 557 11.78 6.74 25.10
C LEU A 557 12.47 5.36 25.05
N HIS A 558 13.23 5.11 24.02
CA HIS A 558 13.99 3.85 23.87
C HIS A 558 15.33 4.11 23.15
N PRO A 559 16.31 3.21 23.22
CA PRO A 559 17.54 3.34 22.42
C PRO A 559 17.22 3.50 20.93
N ASN A 560 17.90 4.44 20.25
CA ASN A 560 17.90 4.48 18.81
C ASN A 560 18.96 3.48 18.31
N GLU A 561 18.57 2.72 17.32
CA GLU A 561 19.45 1.73 16.68
C GLU A 561 19.53 2.09 15.21
N ASP A 562 20.74 2.41 14.75
CA ASP A 562 21.04 2.92 13.40
C ASP A 562 21.63 1.81 12.51
N ASP A 563 21.38 0.54 12.87
CA ASP A 563 21.98 -0.65 12.27
C ASP A 563 20.94 -1.47 11.48
N GLU A 564 20.12 -0.82 10.69
CA GLU A 564 19.05 -1.47 9.92
C GLU A 564 19.58 -2.04 8.59
N LEU A 565 19.48 -3.35 8.38
CA LEU A 565 19.61 -3.99 7.06
C LEU A 565 18.40 -3.73 6.20
N ALA A 566 17.21 -3.87 6.79
CA ALA A 566 15.94 -3.59 6.19
C ALA A 566 14.95 -3.12 7.25
N ASN A 567 13.98 -2.35 6.83
CA ASN A 567 12.83 -1.99 7.65
C ASN A 567 11.54 -2.20 6.88
N GLY A 568 10.43 -2.29 7.59
CA GLY A 568 9.16 -2.55 6.93
C GLY A 568 7.93 -2.29 7.77
N VAL A 569 6.82 -2.40 7.09
CA VAL A 569 5.46 -2.37 7.66
C VAL A 569 4.75 -3.65 7.24
N ALA A 570 3.99 -4.23 8.16
CA ALA A 570 3.21 -5.42 7.90
C ALA A 570 1.78 -5.25 8.39
N TYR A 571 0.82 -5.67 7.57
CA TYR A 571 -0.59 -5.81 7.98
C TYR A 571 -0.88 -7.27 8.28
N THR A 572 -1.52 -7.52 9.42
CA THR A 572 -1.82 -8.90 9.84
C THR A 572 -3.07 -9.47 9.15
N LYS A 573 -3.34 -9.02 7.94
CA LYS A 573 -4.33 -9.61 7.02
C LYS A 573 -3.88 -9.40 5.57
N ASN A 574 -4.47 -10.20 4.66
CA ASN A 574 -4.34 -9.97 3.24
C ASN A 574 -5.21 -8.77 2.84
N ILE A 575 -4.59 -7.70 2.35
CA ILE A 575 -5.30 -6.46 1.96
C ILE A 575 -5.94 -6.56 0.57
N TYR A 576 -5.53 -7.52 -0.27
CA TYR A 576 -6.07 -7.73 -1.60
C TYR A 576 -7.29 -8.65 -1.58
N ASP A 577 -7.29 -9.64 -0.68
CA ASP A 577 -8.42 -10.55 -0.46
C ASP A 577 -8.58 -10.81 1.06
N PRO A 578 -9.45 -10.06 1.75
CA PRO A 578 -9.67 -10.24 3.18
C PRO A 578 -10.25 -11.61 3.57
N SER A 579 -10.81 -12.36 2.61
CA SER A 579 -11.31 -13.71 2.85
C SER A 579 -10.19 -14.76 2.89
N TRP A 580 -9.00 -14.42 2.37
CA TRP A 580 -7.84 -15.29 2.34
C TRP A 580 -6.93 -15.01 3.53
N PRO A 581 -6.68 -15.98 4.43
CA PRO A 581 -5.82 -15.75 5.59
C PRO A 581 -4.36 -15.54 5.16
N GLY A 582 -3.76 -14.45 5.62
CA GLY A 582 -2.38 -14.12 5.26
C GLY A 582 -1.94 -12.78 5.83
N PHE A 583 -0.73 -12.38 5.47
CA PHE A 583 -0.12 -11.11 5.87
C PHE A 583 0.31 -10.34 4.62
N TYR A 584 0.15 -9.02 4.65
CA TYR A 584 0.72 -8.13 3.64
C TYR A 584 1.91 -7.39 4.23
N ILE A 585 3.03 -7.39 3.53
CA ILE A 585 4.29 -6.87 4.05
C ILE A 585 4.96 -5.99 3.00
N ASN A 586 5.41 -4.81 3.43
CA ASN A 586 6.27 -3.92 2.67
C ASN A 586 7.61 -3.81 3.36
N ALA A 587 8.69 -3.85 2.59
CA ALA A 587 10.07 -3.75 3.07
C ALA A 587 10.89 -2.78 2.22
N GLN A 588 11.87 -2.14 2.85
CA GLN A 588 12.87 -1.33 2.16
C GLN A 588 14.23 -1.52 2.80
N VAL A 589 15.27 -1.36 1.99
CA VAL A 589 16.66 -1.51 2.43
C VAL A 589 17.08 -0.39 3.38
N GLY A 590 17.79 -0.74 4.46
CA GLY A 590 18.31 0.19 5.44
C GLY A 590 17.22 1.01 6.13
N GLU A 591 17.47 2.28 6.35
CA GLU A 591 16.53 3.24 6.96
C GLU A 591 15.60 3.93 5.94
N ASN A 592 15.60 3.51 4.68
CA ASN A 592 14.79 4.14 3.66
C ASN A 592 13.30 4.00 3.97
N LEU A 593 12.53 5.05 3.63
CA LEU A 593 11.11 5.10 3.92
C LEU A 593 10.33 4.05 3.12
N VAL A 594 9.52 3.27 3.81
CA VAL A 594 8.67 2.22 3.24
C VAL A 594 7.31 2.78 2.83
N THR A 595 6.67 3.50 3.73
CA THR A 595 5.30 4.01 3.55
C THR A 595 5.24 5.36 2.85
N ASN A 596 6.38 6.05 2.73
CA ASN A 596 6.50 7.33 2.04
C ASN A 596 7.85 7.40 1.33
N PRO A 597 8.11 6.50 0.37
CA PRO A 597 9.39 6.41 -0.29
C PRO A 597 9.73 7.70 -1.04
N GLU A 598 11.03 7.94 -1.24
CA GLU A 598 11.47 9.04 -2.10
C GLU A 598 10.94 8.89 -3.54
N PRO A 599 10.76 9.99 -4.29
CA PRO A 599 10.28 9.93 -5.66
C PRO A 599 11.08 8.94 -6.51
N GLY A 600 10.38 7.95 -7.08
CA GLY A 600 10.99 6.89 -7.89
C GLY A 600 11.51 5.69 -7.11
N ALA A 601 11.46 5.69 -5.78
CA ALA A 601 11.75 4.51 -4.98
C ALA A 601 10.49 3.64 -4.85
N VAL A 602 10.62 2.34 -5.10
CA VAL A 602 9.57 1.32 -4.92
C VAL A 602 10.00 0.40 -3.79
N PRO A 603 9.20 0.19 -2.76
CA PRO A 603 9.49 -0.80 -1.73
C PRO A 603 9.31 -2.23 -2.27
N GLU A 604 9.92 -3.18 -1.60
CA GLU A 604 9.58 -4.59 -1.80
C GLU A 604 8.24 -4.88 -1.14
N GLU A 605 7.33 -5.50 -1.90
CA GLU A 605 5.99 -5.85 -1.43
C GLU A 605 5.75 -7.34 -1.59
N PHE A 606 5.18 -7.96 -0.59
CA PHE A 606 4.80 -9.36 -0.67
C PHE A 606 3.61 -9.71 0.20
N LEU A 607 2.92 -10.74 -0.25
CA LEU A 607 1.89 -11.42 0.51
C LEU A 607 2.45 -12.72 1.06
N ILE A 608 2.15 -13.00 2.30
CA ILE A 608 2.43 -14.29 2.91
C ILE A 608 1.09 -14.94 3.25
N SER A 609 0.77 -16.00 2.54
CA SER A 609 -0.43 -16.79 2.77
C SER A 609 -0.12 -17.97 3.65
N ARG A 610 -1.01 -18.26 4.59
CA ARG A 610 -0.90 -19.47 5.41
C ARG A 610 -1.45 -20.66 4.64
N ILE A 611 -0.60 -21.65 4.35
CA ILE A 611 -0.94 -22.80 3.52
C ILE A 611 -1.08 -24.12 4.30
N GLY A 612 -1.01 -24.18 5.60
CA GLY A 612 -1.17 -25.44 6.31
C GLY A 612 -1.56 -25.31 7.77
N GLU A 613 -2.10 -26.40 8.34
CA GLU A 613 -2.39 -26.50 9.77
C GLU A 613 -1.12 -26.42 10.63
N HIS A 614 0.04 -26.73 10.06
CA HIS A 614 1.33 -26.80 10.75
C HIS A 614 2.17 -25.51 10.64
N GLY A 615 1.60 -24.45 10.04
CA GLY A 615 2.27 -23.14 9.96
C GLY A 615 3.19 -22.96 8.75
N GLU A 616 2.99 -23.71 7.69
CA GLU A 616 3.63 -23.52 6.40
C GLU A 616 3.08 -22.28 5.74
N TYR A 617 3.96 -21.53 5.06
CA TYR A 617 3.63 -20.25 4.43
C TYR A 617 4.08 -20.24 2.99
N GLU A 618 3.28 -19.59 2.15
CA GLU A 618 3.63 -19.25 0.78
C GLU A 618 3.90 -17.74 0.68
N VAL A 619 5.00 -17.39 0.03
CA VAL A 619 5.41 -15.99 -0.18
C VAL A 619 5.19 -15.60 -1.63
N GLN A 620 4.42 -14.54 -1.83
CA GLN A 620 4.10 -14.00 -3.15
C GLN A 620 4.64 -12.57 -3.23
N TYR A 621 5.65 -12.35 -4.08
CA TYR A 621 6.20 -11.03 -4.32
C TYR A 621 5.30 -10.23 -5.25
N VAL A 622 4.83 -9.06 -4.80
CA VAL A 622 4.06 -8.09 -5.60
C VAL A 622 4.99 -7.13 -6.33
N SER A 623 6.02 -6.64 -5.64
CA SER A 623 7.07 -5.82 -6.22
C SER A 623 8.41 -6.09 -5.55
N HIS A 624 9.52 -5.77 -6.25
CA HIS A 624 10.86 -5.78 -5.66
C HIS A 624 11.32 -4.36 -5.38
N SER A 625 12.16 -4.19 -4.36
CA SER A 625 12.72 -2.89 -4.04
C SER A 625 13.54 -2.34 -5.23
N SER A 626 13.24 -1.11 -5.64
CA SER A 626 14.01 -0.43 -6.68
C SER A 626 15.38 0.08 -6.20
N LEU A 627 15.65 -0.01 -4.90
CA LEU A 627 16.91 0.44 -4.29
C LEU A 627 17.96 -0.66 -4.16
N VAL A 628 17.59 -1.89 -4.49
CA VAL A 628 18.51 -3.05 -4.55
C VAL A 628 18.41 -3.69 -5.93
N PRO A 629 19.47 -4.40 -6.39
CA PRO A 629 19.41 -5.15 -7.64
C PRO A 629 18.23 -6.14 -7.66
N ASP A 630 17.55 -6.27 -8.80
CA ASP A 630 16.30 -7.04 -9.01
C ASP A 630 16.30 -8.51 -8.56
N VAL A 631 17.43 -9.05 -8.21
CA VAL A 631 17.60 -10.45 -7.78
C VAL A 631 17.82 -10.61 -6.28
N ILE A 632 17.75 -9.50 -5.53
CA ILE A 632 17.96 -9.50 -4.09
C ILE A 632 16.62 -9.36 -3.41
N VAL A 633 16.28 -10.35 -2.60
CA VAL A 633 15.19 -10.26 -1.62
C VAL A 633 15.76 -9.68 -0.32
N LEU A 634 15.03 -8.75 0.27
CA LEU A 634 15.48 -8.08 1.49
C LEU A 634 15.41 -9.00 2.71
N LEU A 635 14.52 -9.99 2.68
CA LEU A 635 14.33 -10.98 3.74
C LEU A 635 14.61 -12.38 3.21
N THR A 636 15.33 -13.17 3.99
CA THR A 636 15.51 -14.61 3.73
C THR A 636 14.28 -15.39 4.17
N ASP A 637 14.16 -16.67 3.78
CA ASP A 637 13.08 -17.54 4.21
C ASP A 637 13.03 -17.70 5.74
N ASP A 638 14.18 -17.71 6.41
CA ASP A 638 14.28 -17.74 7.86
C ASP A 638 13.77 -16.45 8.50
N ASP A 639 14.14 -15.27 7.95
CA ASP A 639 13.64 -13.96 8.39
C ASP A 639 12.11 -13.87 8.23
N LEU A 640 11.59 -14.35 7.09
CA LEU A 640 10.15 -14.36 6.80
C LEU A 640 9.40 -15.29 7.77
N THR A 641 9.94 -16.47 8.01
CA THR A 641 9.35 -17.45 8.96
C THR A 641 9.30 -16.85 10.37
N GLU A 642 10.36 -16.19 10.81
CA GLU A 642 10.39 -15.54 12.12
C GLU A 642 9.42 -14.36 12.19
N LEU A 643 9.39 -13.50 11.17
CA LEU A 643 8.47 -12.36 11.10
C LEU A 643 7.02 -12.80 11.16
N VAL A 644 6.63 -13.78 10.35
CA VAL A 644 5.26 -14.31 10.30
C VAL A 644 4.84 -14.93 11.65
N ARG A 645 5.73 -15.65 12.31
CA ARG A 645 5.47 -16.18 13.65
C ARG A 645 5.17 -15.07 14.65
N HIS A 646 5.89 -13.94 14.58
CA HIS A 646 5.64 -12.79 15.43
C HIS A 646 4.35 -12.07 15.06
N LEU A 647 4.09 -11.84 13.76
CA LEU A 647 2.85 -11.22 13.28
C LEU A 647 1.62 -12.02 13.71
N GLY A 648 1.66 -13.34 13.61
CA GLY A 648 0.59 -14.22 14.08
C GLY A 648 0.35 -14.15 15.59
N ALA A 649 1.41 -14.04 16.39
CA ALA A 649 1.29 -13.89 17.85
C ALA A 649 0.69 -12.51 18.19
N VAL A 650 1.15 -11.44 17.53
CA VAL A 650 0.62 -10.08 17.67
C VAL A 650 -0.87 -10.04 17.33
N HIS A 651 -1.25 -10.55 16.15
CA HIS A 651 -2.64 -10.55 15.71
C HIS A 651 -3.57 -11.23 16.74
N ARG A 652 -3.27 -12.46 17.12
CA ARG A 652 -4.11 -13.21 18.09
C ARG A 652 -4.23 -12.50 19.43
N HIS A 653 -3.13 -11.96 19.93
CA HIS A 653 -3.13 -11.29 21.23
C HIS A 653 -3.94 -10.00 21.20
N PHE A 654 -3.69 -9.13 20.22
CA PHE A 654 -4.38 -7.84 20.13
C PHE A 654 -5.85 -7.99 19.70
N ALA A 655 -6.20 -8.99 18.87
CA ALA A 655 -7.60 -9.30 18.61
C ALA A 655 -8.38 -9.57 19.91
N ALA A 656 -7.77 -10.28 20.87
CA ALA A 656 -8.39 -10.50 22.18
C ALA A 656 -8.45 -9.21 23.03
N ARG A 657 -7.43 -8.33 22.94
CA ARG A 657 -7.42 -7.06 23.68
C ARG A 657 -8.44 -6.06 23.18
N TYR A 658 -8.70 -6.03 21.89
CA TYR A 658 -9.68 -5.15 21.24
C TYR A 658 -11.09 -5.78 21.12
N ASP A 659 -11.30 -6.98 21.70
CA ASP A 659 -12.56 -7.74 21.62
C ASP A 659 -13.00 -8.02 20.16
N ARG A 660 -12.02 -8.35 19.29
CA ARG A 660 -12.18 -8.58 17.85
C ARG A 660 -11.76 -10.01 17.44
N VAL A 661 -11.85 -10.98 18.37
CA VAL A 661 -11.50 -12.38 18.07
C VAL A 661 -12.44 -12.96 17.02
N GLY A 662 -11.88 -13.48 15.94
CA GLY A 662 -12.66 -14.05 14.83
C GLY A 662 -13.28 -13.01 13.89
N ASP A 663 -12.99 -11.72 14.07
CA ASP A 663 -13.43 -10.68 13.17
C ASP A 663 -12.51 -10.61 11.93
N PRO A 664 -13.01 -10.93 10.72
CA PRO A 664 -12.19 -10.92 9.50
C PRO A 664 -11.76 -9.49 9.09
N ALA A 665 -12.43 -8.46 9.59
CA ALA A 665 -12.05 -7.07 9.34
C ALA A 665 -10.86 -6.63 10.20
N PHE A 666 -10.65 -7.27 11.38
CA PHE A 666 -9.57 -6.87 12.28
C PHE A 666 -8.18 -7.16 11.71
N ALA A 667 -7.31 -6.17 11.75
CA ALA A 667 -5.90 -6.32 11.46
C ALA A 667 -5.04 -5.41 12.35
N MET A 668 -3.77 -5.75 12.47
CA MET A 668 -2.76 -4.90 13.09
C MET A 668 -1.80 -4.39 12.02
N ASP A 669 -1.50 -3.10 12.09
CA ASP A 669 -0.40 -2.45 11.38
C ASP A 669 0.84 -2.54 12.28
N VAL A 670 1.90 -3.19 11.78
CA VAL A 670 3.08 -3.56 12.55
C VAL A 670 4.34 -3.00 11.88
N GLU A 671 5.04 -2.10 12.57
CA GLU A 671 6.37 -1.63 12.15
C GLU A 671 7.44 -2.60 12.65
N TRP A 672 8.30 -3.03 11.75
CA TRP A 672 9.41 -3.94 12.06
C TRP A 672 10.72 -3.48 11.41
N LYS A 673 11.83 -4.07 11.84
CA LYS A 673 13.13 -3.93 11.19
C LYS A 673 13.96 -5.21 11.35
N LEU A 674 14.85 -5.42 10.41
CA LEU A 674 15.92 -6.39 10.47
C LEU A 674 17.22 -5.64 10.69
N ARG A 675 17.98 -6.01 11.70
CA ARG A 675 19.25 -5.38 12.03
C ARG A 675 20.43 -6.02 11.31
N THR A 676 21.59 -5.35 11.32
CA THR A 676 22.82 -5.86 10.71
C THR A 676 23.35 -7.12 11.38
N ASP A 677 22.95 -7.39 12.64
CA ASP A 677 23.23 -8.63 13.34
C ASP A 677 22.20 -9.75 13.01
N GLU A 678 21.35 -9.53 12.02
CA GLU A 678 20.28 -10.41 11.54
C GLU A 678 19.15 -10.65 12.54
N SER A 679 19.10 -9.89 13.62
CA SER A 679 17.99 -9.98 14.58
C SER A 679 16.80 -9.15 14.11
N LEU A 680 15.61 -9.75 14.15
CA LEU A 680 14.35 -9.08 13.87
C LEU A 680 13.87 -8.29 15.08
N GLN A 681 13.34 -7.09 14.85
CA GLN A 681 12.75 -6.26 15.89
C GLN A 681 11.36 -5.76 15.44
N ILE A 682 10.36 -5.93 16.30
CA ILE A 682 9.03 -5.35 16.16
C ILE A 682 8.99 -4.02 16.90
N LYS A 683 8.92 -2.92 16.15
CA LYS A 683 9.05 -1.55 16.69
C LYS A 683 7.74 -1.01 17.26
N GLN A 684 6.61 -1.41 16.67
CA GLN A 684 5.27 -0.93 17.02
C GLN A 684 4.21 -1.86 16.46
N ALA A 685 3.05 -1.90 17.12
CA ALA A 685 1.82 -2.46 16.56
C ALA A 685 0.63 -1.58 16.96
N ARG A 686 -0.31 -1.39 16.03
CA ARG A 686 -1.57 -0.68 16.28
C ARG A 686 -2.70 -1.32 15.49
N PRO A 687 -3.97 -1.20 15.93
CA PRO A 687 -5.08 -1.67 15.12
C PRO A 687 -5.20 -0.83 13.84
N THR A 688 -5.61 -1.47 12.76
CA THR A 688 -6.02 -0.75 11.55
C THR A 688 -7.37 -0.10 11.81
N VAL A 689 -7.55 1.11 11.32
CA VAL A 689 -8.85 1.79 11.33
C VAL A 689 -9.62 1.28 10.11
N ASP A 690 -10.81 0.71 10.35
CA ASP A 690 -11.73 0.25 9.29
C ASP A 690 -12.37 1.42 8.57
#